data_98fcfc307d429b43da854d89408223d5
#
_entry.id   98fcfc307d429b43da854d89408223d5
#
_cell.length_a   1.000
_cell.length_b   1.000
_cell.length_c   1.000
_cell.angle_alpha   90.00
_cell.angle_beta   90.00
_cell.angle_gamma   90.00
#
_symmetry.space_group_name_H-M   'P 1'
#
loop_
_entity.id
_entity.type
_entity.pdbx_description
1 polymer ?
#
loop_
_entity_poly.entity_id
_entity_poly.type
_entity_poly.pdbx_seq_one_letter_code
_entity_poly.pdbx_strand_id
1 'polypeptide(L)'
;MFKNYLKVALRSLWKTKGFTAINIIGLATGLGVCLLIALYVLEELSYDKYNPKADRIYRLDAEIYFNNTLFNAATSPRPLAVTLMKDYPQVEQMVRINYFDNQSDVMIKKGGDWVQDHRLAFADSTFFQVFPIPLLAGDPATALKEPHSIVIDETAARRYFNSTDVVGKTLELQGNTLCKVTGVYRDIPSASHFHFHFIRPLRDSWMGDDNKWLSNNVASYILVRPGTDRAALQKRVDATINTYLNRELQDVFHISSRDMQQQGSYFRYHLMPLVDIHLHSDRSYEFEPNGNINYVYVFSCIAILILVIACVNFMNLSTARSANRAKEVGIRKVAGSTRGNLILQFLLESLLLSLFSLLLAIGIALALLPVFNHLSGKELPMGAIFSARLLLVLLGLTILVGCLAGSYPAFYLSSFQPILVLKGRLAAGFSSSWLRSSLVVFQFFISIALIIGTIVIHDQLNYIHNRRVGYDRDQVLIIHNGYAAGNGIKAFCKGLPMISGVADATLSGDMPTQGGGYNQNAWWKSPAIDAKSTMVLTNLYVDDHYIPTLGMQMAKGRNFSPDYPTDSGGIILNESAVALLGWKDPLREKLYQPDDSMRPKAYPVIGVVRDFNFSSMHDKIGPVVMTLTDNRRNLAIRLRPGDIHSCVNKIEAKWKAFANGVPFDYTFMDDDFNKLYHAEAQTGQLFIAFAVFAILIACLGLFGLVTYATEQRTKEIGIRKVLGARVTRIVALLSRDFARLVLIAAVIAFPVAWWAMSKWLQSFTYRTEINWWIFPLAGAVALLIAMVTMCFQTIRAALANPVSSLRSE
;
A
#
# COMPACT_ATOMS: atom_id res chain seq x y z
N MET A 1 -48.20 -16.73 14.64
CA MET A 1 -47.82 -15.31 14.91
C MET A 1 -46.73 -14.81 13.95
N PHE A 2 -45.60 -15.48 13.81
CA PHE A 2 -44.47 -15.04 12.94
C PHE A 2 -44.86 -14.76 11.48
N LYS A 3 -45.64 -15.66 10.83
CA LYS A 3 -46.15 -15.52 9.46
C LYS A 3 -46.99 -14.25 9.24
N ASN A 4 -47.76 -13.85 10.29
CA ASN A 4 -48.57 -12.63 10.24
C ASN A 4 -47.69 -11.39 10.38
N TYR A 5 -46.69 -11.39 11.26
CA TYR A 5 -45.75 -10.27 11.37
C TYR A 5 -44.96 -10.04 10.08
N LEU A 6 -44.51 -11.12 9.42
CA LEU A 6 -43.85 -11.06 8.12
C LEU A 6 -44.74 -10.41 7.05
N LYS A 7 -46.03 -10.85 6.96
CA LYS A 7 -46.98 -10.30 6.00
C LYS A 7 -47.31 -8.84 6.26
N VAL A 8 -47.42 -8.44 7.52
CA VAL A 8 -47.65 -7.03 7.92
C VAL A 8 -46.41 -6.18 7.63
N ALA A 9 -45.20 -6.65 7.91
CA ALA A 9 -43.95 -5.96 7.59
C ALA A 9 -43.83 -5.74 6.08
N LEU A 10 -44.03 -6.76 5.24
CA LEU A 10 -43.96 -6.61 3.77
C LEU A 10 -44.99 -5.61 3.25
N ARG A 11 -46.25 -5.64 3.74
CA ARG A 11 -47.25 -4.65 3.35
C ARG A 11 -46.92 -3.24 3.77
N SER A 12 -46.28 -3.05 4.95
CA SER A 12 -45.84 -1.75 5.44
C SER A 12 -44.75 -1.16 4.54
N LEU A 13 -43.83 -2.00 4.10
CA LEU A 13 -42.72 -1.63 3.20
C LEU A 13 -43.26 -1.20 1.81
N TRP A 14 -44.24 -1.95 1.26
CA TRP A 14 -44.84 -1.61 -0.03
C TRP A 14 -45.68 -0.34 0.00
N LYS A 15 -46.31 -0.01 1.13
CA LYS A 15 -47.10 1.20 1.28
C LYS A 15 -46.27 2.49 1.23
N THR A 16 -44.95 2.42 1.50
CA THR A 16 -44.06 3.57 1.60
C THR A 16 -42.80 3.39 0.77
N LYS A 17 -42.99 3.17 -0.52
CA LYS A 17 -41.94 2.79 -1.48
C LYS A 17 -40.73 3.72 -1.47
N GLY A 18 -40.93 5.05 -1.52
CA GLY A 18 -39.82 6.03 -1.57
C GLY A 18 -38.93 5.99 -0.32
N PHE A 19 -39.53 5.91 0.85
CA PHE A 19 -38.81 5.87 2.11
C PHE A 19 -38.07 4.54 2.33
N THR A 20 -38.70 3.44 1.96
CA THR A 20 -38.14 2.10 1.96
C THR A 20 -36.92 2.02 1.03
N ALA A 21 -37.05 2.58 -0.19
CA ALA A 21 -35.98 2.63 -1.16
C ALA A 21 -34.73 3.42 -0.65
N ILE A 22 -34.95 4.60 -0.07
CA ILE A 22 -33.83 5.40 0.49
C ILE A 22 -33.10 4.63 1.59
N ASN A 23 -33.84 3.95 2.48
CA ASN A 23 -33.26 3.14 3.55
C ASN A 23 -32.47 1.94 3.02
N ILE A 24 -33.07 1.19 2.05
CA ILE A 24 -32.40 0.04 1.44
C ILE A 24 -31.14 0.48 0.70
N ILE A 25 -31.21 1.53 -0.14
CA ILE A 25 -30.06 2.02 -0.91
C ILE A 25 -28.98 2.56 0.03
N GLY A 26 -29.35 3.38 1.03
CA GLY A 26 -28.37 3.92 1.97
C GLY A 26 -27.64 2.85 2.78
N LEU A 27 -28.38 1.85 3.29
CA LEU A 27 -27.78 0.75 4.03
C LEU A 27 -27.00 -0.21 3.11
N ALA A 28 -27.51 -0.47 1.91
CA ALA A 28 -26.84 -1.32 0.91
C ALA A 28 -25.52 -0.70 0.44
N THR A 29 -25.48 0.60 0.19
CA THR A 29 -24.25 1.31 -0.16
C THR A 29 -23.23 1.19 0.98
N GLY A 30 -23.64 1.44 2.23
CA GLY A 30 -22.76 1.32 3.39
C GLY A 30 -22.22 -0.10 3.58
N LEU A 31 -23.10 -1.13 3.50
CA LEU A 31 -22.69 -2.53 3.58
C LEU A 31 -21.82 -2.97 2.40
N GLY A 32 -22.11 -2.50 1.18
CA GLY A 32 -21.35 -2.85 -0.02
C GLY A 32 -19.92 -2.30 0.02
N VAL A 33 -19.76 -1.02 0.42
CA VAL A 33 -18.43 -0.42 0.61
C VAL A 33 -17.69 -1.08 1.77
N CYS A 34 -18.37 -1.33 2.89
CA CYS A 34 -17.79 -2.05 4.02
C CYS A 34 -17.32 -3.46 3.62
N LEU A 35 -18.05 -4.16 2.76
CA LEU A 35 -17.67 -5.46 2.23
C LEU A 35 -16.39 -5.38 1.38
N LEU A 36 -16.27 -4.40 0.49
CA LEU A 36 -15.06 -4.21 -0.32
C LEU A 36 -13.84 -3.90 0.55
N ILE A 37 -14.00 -3.01 1.55
CA ILE A 37 -12.91 -2.72 2.50
C ILE A 37 -12.56 -3.96 3.32
N ALA A 38 -13.55 -4.73 3.78
CA ALA A 38 -13.31 -5.95 4.53
C ALA A 38 -12.56 -7.01 3.70
N LEU A 39 -12.87 -7.15 2.40
CA LEU A 39 -12.13 -8.03 1.50
C LEU A 39 -10.67 -7.60 1.39
N TYR A 40 -10.40 -6.31 1.20
CA TYR A 40 -9.05 -5.76 1.17
C TYR A 40 -8.29 -6.03 2.48
N VAL A 41 -8.90 -5.73 3.62
CA VAL A 41 -8.31 -5.95 4.95
C VAL A 41 -8.04 -7.44 5.20
N LEU A 42 -8.96 -8.32 4.79
CA LEU A 42 -8.76 -9.77 4.93
C LEU A 42 -7.64 -10.29 4.03
N GLU A 43 -7.49 -9.77 2.82
CA GLU A 43 -6.38 -10.10 1.92
C GLU A 43 -5.05 -9.65 2.54
N GLU A 44 -4.93 -8.38 3.00
CA GLU A 44 -3.75 -7.86 3.68
C GLU A 44 -3.34 -8.69 4.92
N LEU A 45 -4.32 -9.15 5.70
CA LEU A 45 -4.09 -9.99 6.88
C LEU A 45 -3.86 -11.46 6.56
N SER A 46 -4.05 -11.90 5.31
CA SER A 46 -3.94 -13.30 4.89
C SER A 46 -2.57 -13.68 4.33
N TYR A 47 -1.68 -12.71 4.15
CA TYR A 47 -0.36 -12.94 3.57
C TYR A 47 0.39 -14.09 4.24
N ASP A 48 0.95 -14.97 3.39
CA ASP A 48 1.72 -16.17 3.74
C ASP A 48 0.98 -17.24 4.59
N LYS A 49 -0.27 -17.00 4.97
CA LYS A 49 -1.06 -17.98 5.76
C LYS A 49 -1.54 -19.19 4.94
N TYR A 50 -1.33 -19.17 3.63
CA TYR A 50 -1.53 -20.36 2.80
C TYR A 50 -0.53 -21.47 3.11
N ASN A 51 0.64 -21.13 3.66
CA ASN A 51 1.65 -22.08 4.08
C ASN A 51 1.25 -22.73 5.42
N PRO A 52 1.01 -24.03 5.50
CA PRO A 52 0.60 -24.72 6.72
C PRO A 52 1.66 -24.70 7.84
N LYS A 53 2.91 -24.30 7.52
CA LYS A 53 4.02 -24.17 8.46
C LYS A 53 4.33 -22.70 8.80
N ALA A 54 3.50 -21.74 8.37
CA ALA A 54 3.79 -20.31 8.47
C ALA A 54 4.15 -19.84 9.89
N ASP A 55 3.46 -20.35 10.91
CA ASP A 55 3.70 -20.00 12.31
C ASP A 55 5.06 -20.47 12.86
N ARG A 56 5.77 -21.33 12.11
CA ARG A 56 7.05 -21.91 12.49
C ARG A 56 8.22 -21.47 11.61
N ILE A 57 7.95 -20.58 10.65
CA ILE A 57 8.98 -20.07 9.75
C ILE A 57 9.37 -18.67 10.20
N TYR A 58 10.68 -18.45 10.29
CA TYR A 58 11.25 -17.15 10.60
C TYR A 58 12.27 -16.77 9.55
N ARG A 59 12.25 -15.49 9.11
CA ARG A 59 13.32 -14.90 8.32
C ARG A 59 14.37 -14.30 9.25
N LEU A 60 15.62 -14.31 8.83
CA LEU A 60 16.76 -13.74 9.56
C LEU A 60 17.10 -12.38 8.96
N ASP A 61 16.69 -11.31 9.65
CA ASP A 61 16.84 -9.93 9.20
C ASP A 61 18.02 -9.24 9.87
N ALA A 62 18.88 -8.59 9.08
CA ALA A 62 20.02 -7.86 9.59
C ALA A 62 19.62 -6.47 10.12
N GLU A 63 20.17 -6.10 11.28
CA GLU A 63 20.20 -4.76 11.84
C GLU A 63 21.64 -4.46 12.27
N ILE A 64 22.35 -3.72 11.43
CA ILE A 64 23.76 -3.41 11.62
C ILE A 64 23.91 -1.91 11.81
N TYR A 65 24.34 -1.50 13.00
CA TYR A 65 24.64 -0.10 13.27
C TYR A 65 26.14 0.07 13.40
N PHE A 66 26.69 0.89 12.55
CA PHE A 66 28.12 1.11 12.47
C PHE A 66 28.43 2.57 12.22
N ASN A 67 29.13 3.21 13.18
CA ASN A 67 29.56 4.60 13.07
C ASN A 67 28.49 5.56 12.52
N ASN A 68 27.33 5.63 13.17
CA ASN A 68 26.18 6.45 12.81
C ASN A 68 25.46 6.06 11.51
N THR A 69 25.78 4.94 10.90
CA THR A 69 25.05 4.41 9.74
C THR A 69 24.28 3.16 10.16
N LEU A 70 22.99 3.12 9.86
CA LEU A 70 22.14 1.96 10.10
C LEU A 70 21.93 1.23 8.76
N PHE A 71 22.31 -0.05 8.73
CA PHE A 71 21.93 -0.99 7.70
C PHE A 71 20.85 -1.92 8.24
N ASN A 72 19.65 -1.81 7.68
CA ASN A 72 18.46 -2.51 8.11
C ASN A 72 17.88 -3.29 6.93
N ALA A 73 18.12 -4.61 6.86
CA ALA A 73 17.87 -5.38 5.65
C ALA A 73 17.21 -6.74 5.91
N ALA A 74 16.37 -7.15 4.97
CA ALA A 74 15.75 -8.47 4.90
C ALA A 74 16.73 -9.57 4.46
N THR A 75 18.01 -9.37 4.71
CA THR A 75 19.09 -10.26 4.30
C THR A 75 19.96 -10.67 5.48
N SER A 76 20.72 -11.73 5.29
CA SER A 76 21.66 -12.28 6.27
C SER A 76 22.89 -12.89 5.60
N PRO A 77 23.95 -13.19 6.36
CA PRO A 77 25.09 -13.92 5.83
C PRO A 77 24.70 -15.33 5.42
N ARG A 78 25.25 -15.82 4.31
CA ARG A 78 24.98 -17.18 3.81
C ARG A 78 25.26 -18.29 4.84
N PRO A 79 26.35 -18.26 5.67
CA PRO A 79 26.61 -19.28 6.64
C PRO A 79 25.65 -19.32 7.84
N LEU A 80 24.95 -18.21 8.14
CA LEU A 80 24.15 -18.10 9.38
C LEU A 80 23.08 -19.18 9.50
N ALA A 81 22.18 -19.32 8.52
CA ALA A 81 21.09 -20.29 8.58
C ALA A 81 21.61 -21.74 8.60
N VAL A 82 22.67 -22.02 7.84
CA VAL A 82 23.35 -23.33 7.81
C VAL A 82 23.92 -23.69 9.19
N THR A 83 24.59 -22.72 9.82
CA THR A 83 25.18 -22.90 11.15
C THR A 83 24.10 -23.11 12.22
N LEU A 84 23.01 -22.32 12.16
CA LEU A 84 21.88 -22.48 13.08
C LEU A 84 21.25 -23.88 12.96
N MET A 85 21.06 -24.38 11.73
CA MET A 85 20.51 -25.72 11.52
C MET A 85 21.46 -26.82 12.02
N LYS A 86 22.78 -26.63 11.87
CA LYS A 86 23.80 -27.59 12.34
C LYS A 86 23.90 -27.59 13.87
N ASP A 87 23.92 -26.43 14.50
CA ASP A 87 24.28 -26.29 15.92
C ASP A 87 23.05 -26.41 16.85
N TYR A 88 21.84 -26.21 16.33
CA TYR A 88 20.61 -26.15 17.14
C TYR A 88 19.52 -27.10 16.64
N PRO A 89 19.21 -28.20 17.37
CA PRO A 89 18.22 -29.20 16.98
C PRO A 89 16.77 -28.64 16.85
N GLN A 90 16.52 -27.46 17.38
CA GLN A 90 15.24 -26.79 17.24
C GLN A 90 14.97 -26.29 15.82
N VAL A 91 16.03 -26.06 15.02
CA VAL A 91 15.91 -25.71 13.60
C VAL A 91 15.76 -27.00 12.82
N GLU A 92 14.58 -27.24 12.28
CA GLU A 92 14.20 -28.45 11.53
C GLU A 92 14.78 -28.43 10.12
N GLN A 93 14.67 -27.24 9.47
CA GLN A 93 15.13 -27.03 8.09
C GLN A 93 15.46 -25.55 7.87
N MET A 94 16.20 -25.25 6.83
CA MET A 94 16.47 -23.89 6.38
C MET A 94 16.41 -23.77 4.86
N VAL A 95 16.24 -22.55 4.36
CA VAL A 95 16.40 -22.20 2.95
C VAL A 95 16.97 -20.81 2.83
N ARG A 96 17.92 -20.64 1.93
CA ARG A 96 18.45 -19.35 1.52
C ARG A 96 17.94 -19.04 0.11
N ILE A 97 17.54 -17.81 -0.08
CA ILE A 97 17.04 -17.32 -1.37
C ILE A 97 17.86 -16.09 -1.74
N ASN A 98 18.42 -16.12 -2.93
CA ASN A 98 19.04 -14.96 -3.55
C ASN A 98 18.08 -14.45 -4.64
N TYR A 99 17.50 -13.29 -4.38
CA TYR A 99 16.61 -12.56 -5.28
C TYR A 99 16.82 -11.09 -4.99
N PHE A 100 17.53 -10.42 -5.85
CA PHE A 100 17.64 -8.99 -5.80
C PHE A 100 16.99 -8.47 -7.06
N ASP A 101 16.07 -7.54 -6.90
CA ASP A 101 15.21 -6.97 -7.92
C ASP A 101 15.95 -6.64 -9.23
N ASN A 102 17.19 -6.36 -9.08
CA ASN A 102 18.13 -6.00 -10.14
C ASN A 102 18.75 -7.18 -10.89
N GLN A 103 18.53 -8.42 -10.48
CA GLN A 103 19.07 -9.64 -11.09
C GLN A 103 17.96 -10.66 -11.38
N SER A 104 16.72 -10.31 -11.05
CA SER A 104 15.53 -11.12 -11.25
C SER A 104 15.11 -11.18 -12.73
N ASP A 105 15.58 -10.24 -13.54
CA ASP A 105 15.30 -10.22 -14.97
C ASP A 105 16.09 -11.31 -15.67
N VAL A 106 15.40 -12.10 -16.45
CA VAL A 106 15.98 -13.19 -17.23
C VAL A 106 15.51 -13.11 -18.67
N MET A 107 16.46 -13.22 -19.58
CA MET A 107 16.16 -13.37 -20.99
C MET A 107 16.03 -14.85 -21.33
N ILE A 108 14.87 -15.26 -21.83
CA ILE A 108 14.53 -16.64 -22.14
C ILE A 108 14.22 -16.72 -23.63
N LYS A 109 14.81 -17.70 -24.30
CA LYS A 109 14.58 -17.92 -25.74
C LYS A 109 13.28 -18.68 -25.96
N LYS A 110 12.38 -18.11 -26.75
CA LYS A 110 11.13 -18.74 -27.18
C LYS A 110 11.06 -18.77 -28.71
N GLY A 111 11.18 -19.95 -29.31
CA GLY A 111 11.28 -20.08 -30.74
C GLY A 111 12.61 -19.50 -31.25
N GLY A 112 12.59 -18.40 -31.99
CA GLY A 112 13.77 -17.68 -32.48
C GLY A 112 14.11 -16.42 -31.72
N ASP A 113 13.17 -15.94 -30.89
CA ASP A 113 13.21 -14.62 -30.26
C ASP A 113 13.53 -14.71 -28.77
N TRP A 114 14.21 -13.69 -28.25
CA TRP A 114 14.40 -13.50 -26.81
C TRP A 114 13.19 -12.83 -26.19
N VAL A 115 12.72 -13.37 -25.09
CA VAL A 115 11.64 -12.80 -24.27
C VAL A 115 12.21 -12.44 -22.92
N GLN A 116 12.06 -11.19 -22.52
CA GLN A 116 12.38 -10.78 -21.16
C GLN A 116 11.28 -11.27 -20.22
N ASP A 117 11.70 -11.91 -19.16
CA ASP A 117 10.82 -12.30 -18.05
C ASP A 117 11.46 -11.84 -16.74
N HIS A 118 10.64 -11.73 -15.73
CA HIS A 118 11.04 -11.25 -14.43
C HIS A 118 10.90 -12.36 -13.39
N ARG A 119 11.37 -12.13 -12.15
CA ARG A 119 11.12 -13.01 -11.03
C ARG A 119 11.86 -14.35 -11.09
N LEU A 120 13.13 -14.31 -11.51
CA LEU A 120 14.07 -15.41 -11.35
C LEU A 120 14.69 -15.36 -9.95
N ALA A 121 14.54 -16.42 -9.17
CA ALA A 121 15.20 -16.60 -7.87
C ALA A 121 16.22 -17.75 -7.91
N PHE A 122 17.24 -17.67 -7.05
CA PHE A 122 18.14 -18.77 -6.76
C PHE A 122 17.88 -19.23 -5.32
N ALA A 123 17.62 -20.52 -5.12
CA ALA A 123 17.27 -21.05 -3.81
C ALA A 123 17.99 -22.37 -3.50
N ASP A 124 18.11 -22.67 -2.21
CA ASP A 124 18.59 -23.99 -1.76
C ASP A 124 17.61 -25.09 -2.18
N SER A 125 18.11 -26.32 -2.34
CA SER A 125 17.29 -27.49 -2.69
C SER A 125 16.20 -27.82 -1.66
N THR A 126 16.23 -27.19 -0.50
CA THR A 126 15.26 -27.32 0.58
C THR A 126 14.05 -26.39 0.43
N PHE A 127 13.98 -25.57 -0.63
CA PHE A 127 12.94 -24.56 -0.85
C PHE A 127 11.53 -25.13 -0.67
N PHE A 128 11.19 -26.20 -1.38
CA PHE A 128 9.87 -26.83 -1.30
C PHE A 128 9.59 -27.57 0.03
N GLN A 129 10.62 -27.81 0.86
CA GLN A 129 10.44 -28.36 2.21
C GLN A 129 10.04 -27.28 3.22
N VAL A 130 10.57 -26.07 3.07
CA VAL A 130 10.23 -24.91 3.91
C VAL A 130 8.95 -24.26 3.41
N PHE A 131 8.83 -24.03 2.11
CA PHE A 131 7.65 -23.50 1.44
C PHE A 131 6.94 -24.62 0.64
N PRO A 132 5.96 -25.33 1.22
CA PRO A 132 5.32 -26.49 0.60
C PRO A 132 4.33 -26.08 -0.49
N ILE A 133 4.83 -25.45 -1.56
CA ILE A 133 4.07 -25.13 -2.75
C ILE A 133 3.90 -26.42 -3.56
N PRO A 134 2.67 -26.81 -3.97
CA PRO A 134 2.43 -28.07 -4.67
C PRO A 134 3.10 -28.08 -6.05
N LEU A 135 3.91 -29.11 -6.33
CA LEU A 135 4.40 -29.37 -7.68
C LEU A 135 3.31 -30.10 -8.49
N LEU A 136 3.08 -29.63 -9.71
CA LEU A 136 2.21 -30.27 -10.70
C LEU A 136 2.94 -31.39 -11.44
N ALA A 137 4.28 -31.25 -11.60
CA ALA A 137 5.18 -32.22 -12.18
C ALA A 137 6.56 -32.11 -11.55
N GLY A 138 7.29 -33.22 -11.44
CA GLY A 138 8.61 -33.27 -10.78
C GLY A 138 8.54 -33.69 -9.31
N ASP A 139 9.71 -33.83 -8.68
CA ASP A 139 9.83 -34.23 -7.26
C ASP A 139 10.40 -33.07 -6.44
N PRO A 140 9.68 -32.59 -5.40
CA PRO A 140 10.12 -31.47 -4.57
C PRO A 140 11.43 -31.72 -3.82
N ALA A 141 11.82 -32.99 -3.61
CA ALA A 141 13.06 -33.34 -2.91
C ALA A 141 14.30 -33.25 -3.80
N THR A 142 14.13 -33.32 -5.12
CA THR A 142 15.25 -33.38 -6.09
C THR A 142 15.28 -32.27 -7.10
N ALA A 143 14.18 -31.52 -7.27
CA ALA A 143 13.98 -30.54 -8.34
C ALA A 143 15.07 -29.45 -8.41
N LEU A 144 15.68 -29.06 -7.28
CA LEU A 144 16.73 -28.03 -7.20
C LEU A 144 18.11 -28.59 -6.78
N LYS A 145 18.35 -29.91 -6.94
CA LYS A 145 19.63 -30.52 -6.55
C LYS A 145 20.72 -30.41 -7.62
N GLU A 146 20.34 -30.62 -8.87
CA GLU A 146 21.29 -30.62 -9.98
C GLU A 146 21.66 -29.21 -10.43
N PRO A 147 22.92 -28.92 -10.77
CA PRO A 147 23.29 -27.65 -11.39
C PRO A 147 22.59 -27.52 -12.75
N HIS A 148 22.38 -26.28 -13.17
CA HIS A 148 21.64 -25.94 -14.39
C HIS A 148 20.22 -26.54 -14.48
N SER A 149 19.63 -26.90 -13.34
CA SER A 149 18.21 -27.19 -13.26
C SER A 149 17.40 -25.90 -13.09
N ILE A 150 16.13 -25.96 -13.52
CA ILE A 150 15.20 -24.87 -13.33
C ILE A 150 13.81 -25.43 -13.02
N VAL A 151 13.18 -24.87 -12.00
CA VAL A 151 11.77 -25.15 -11.68
C VAL A 151 10.97 -23.92 -12.06
N ILE A 152 9.84 -24.14 -12.73
CA ILE A 152 9.01 -23.04 -13.26
C ILE A 152 7.59 -23.14 -12.73
N ASP A 153 6.89 -22.02 -12.64
CA ASP A 153 5.49 -22.01 -12.25
C ASP A 153 4.56 -22.44 -13.41
N GLU A 154 3.29 -22.68 -13.10
CA GLU A 154 2.28 -23.08 -14.08
C GLU A 154 2.13 -22.06 -15.20
N THR A 155 2.12 -20.77 -14.88
CA THR A 155 1.98 -19.67 -15.84
C THR A 155 3.17 -19.65 -16.82
N ALA A 156 4.41 -19.76 -16.35
CA ALA A 156 5.60 -19.85 -17.20
C ALA A 156 5.61 -21.12 -18.05
N ALA A 157 5.23 -22.27 -17.48
CA ALA A 157 5.13 -23.52 -18.24
C ALA A 157 4.17 -23.39 -19.44
N ARG A 158 3.00 -22.81 -19.21
CA ARG A 158 2.01 -22.53 -20.28
C ARG A 158 2.53 -21.49 -21.29
N ARG A 159 3.20 -20.44 -20.83
CA ARG A 159 3.75 -19.35 -21.66
C ARG A 159 4.82 -19.85 -22.64
N TYR A 160 5.75 -20.67 -22.16
CA TYR A 160 6.90 -21.10 -22.95
C TYR A 160 6.67 -22.41 -23.71
N PHE A 161 5.85 -23.32 -23.19
CA PHE A 161 5.69 -24.66 -23.73
C PHE A 161 4.24 -25.00 -24.14
N ASN A 162 3.28 -24.14 -23.84
CA ASN A 162 1.83 -24.40 -24.01
C ASN A 162 1.34 -25.67 -23.27
N SER A 163 2.05 -26.10 -22.21
CA SER A 163 1.77 -27.33 -21.47
C SER A 163 2.38 -27.21 -20.07
N THR A 164 1.81 -27.95 -19.12
CA THR A 164 2.40 -28.15 -17.79
C THR A 164 3.23 -29.44 -17.68
N ASP A 165 3.14 -30.32 -18.67
CA ASP A 165 3.97 -31.53 -18.75
C ASP A 165 5.24 -31.23 -19.55
N VAL A 166 6.23 -30.63 -18.87
CA VAL A 166 7.44 -30.09 -19.49
C VAL A 166 8.72 -30.53 -18.76
N VAL A 167 8.62 -31.40 -17.78
CA VAL A 167 9.79 -31.93 -17.07
C VAL A 167 10.70 -32.66 -18.06
N GLY A 168 11.99 -32.36 -17.99
CA GLY A 168 13.01 -32.88 -18.92
C GLY A 168 13.26 -32.02 -20.16
N LYS A 169 12.39 -31.05 -20.49
CA LYS A 169 12.64 -30.06 -21.56
C LYS A 169 13.68 -29.04 -21.11
N THR A 170 14.24 -28.34 -22.08
CA THR A 170 15.32 -27.35 -21.85
C THR A 170 14.82 -25.95 -22.16
N LEU A 171 15.16 -25.00 -21.29
CA LEU A 171 15.07 -23.56 -21.53
C LEU A 171 16.48 -22.99 -21.80
N GLU A 172 16.61 -22.20 -22.83
CA GLU A 172 17.82 -21.45 -23.12
C GLU A 172 17.68 -20.05 -22.49
N LEU A 173 18.57 -19.79 -21.53
CA LEU A 173 18.67 -18.49 -20.87
C LEU A 173 19.81 -17.68 -21.49
N GLN A 174 19.82 -16.38 -21.20
CA GLN A 174 20.88 -15.47 -21.64
C GLN A 174 22.28 -16.04 -21.34
N GLY A 175 23.23 -15.75 -22.24
CA GLY A 175 24.59 -16.28 -22.15
C GLY A 175 24.71 -17.76 -22.58
N ASN A 176 23.77 -18.26 -23.41
CA ASN A 176 23.69 -19.65 -23.86
C ASN A 176 23.61 -20.66 -22.72
N THR A 177 23.06 -20.25 -21.58
CA THR A 177 22.88 -21.14 -20.44
C THR A 177 21.68 -22.04 -20.69
N LEU A 178 21.90 -23.31 -20.91
CA LEU A 178 20.84 -24.30 -21.07
C LEU A 178 20.44 -24.84 -19.68
N CYS A 179 19.19 -24.64 -19.30
CA CYS A 179 18.61 -25.12 -18.04
C CYS A 179 17.58 -26.21 -18.32
N LYS A 180 17.72 -27.35 -17.65
CA LYS A 180 16.76 -28.46 -17.71
C LYS A 180 15.62 -28.18 -16.76
N VAL A 181 14.37 -28.20 -17.24
CA VAL A 181 13.17 -28.13 -16.41
C VAL A 181 13.05 -29.40 -15.59
N THR A 182 13.13 -29.29 -14.27
CA THR A 182 13.10 -30.40 -13.32
C THR A 182 11.81 -30.47 -12.52
N GLY A 183 10.98 -29.43 -12.60
CA GLY A 183 9.67 -29.39 -11.96
C GLY A 183 8.81 -28.23 -12.46
N VAL A 184 7.49 -28.41 -12.29
CA VAL A 184 6.49 -27.36 -12.50
C VAL A 184 5.67 -27.26 -11.23
N TYR A 185 5.58 -26.07 -10.65
CA TYR A 185 4.80 -25.82 -9.44
C TYR A 185 3.57 -24.96 -9.74
N ARG A 186 2.57 -25.05 -8.89
CA ARG A 186 1.38 -24.22 -8.97
C ARG A 186 1.75 -22.76 -8.68
N ASP A 187 1.14 -21.84 -9.40
CA ASP A 187 1.33 -20.41 -9.17
C ASP A 187 1.19 -20.06 -7.69
N ILE A 188 2.10 -19.22 -7.19
CA ILE A 188 2.11 -18.78 -5.79
C ILE A 188 0.88 -17.89 -5.58
N PRO A 189 0.12 -18.07 -4.49
CA PRO A 189 -1.05 -17.25 -4.20
C PRO A 189 -0.71 -15.75 -4.12
N SER A 190 -1.64 -14.88 -4.53
CA SER A 190 -1.48 -13.42 -4.50
C SER A 190 -1.11 -12.86 -3.14
N ALA A 191 -1.59 -13.50 -2.05
CA ALA A 191 -1.25 -13.15 -0.68
C ALA A 191 0.04 -13.84 -0.22
N SER A 192 1.14 -13.60 -0.93
CA SER A 192 2.49 -14.04 -0.58
C SER A 192 3.47 -12.88 -0.62
N HIS A 193 4.51 -12.89 0.21
CA HIS A 193 5.56 -11.86 0.20
C HIS A 193 6.58 -12.06 -0.92
N PHE A 194 6.43 -13.09 -1.75
CA PHE A 194 7.22 -13.32 -2.96
C PHE A 194 6.41 -14.04 -4.04
N HIS A 195 6.73 -13.75 -5.32
CA HIS A 195 6.19 -14.46 -6.48
C HIS A 195 7.32 -14.70 -7.47
N PHE A 196 7.83 -15.92 -7.53
CA PHE A 196 8.87 -16.31 -8.47
C PHE A 196 8.22 -17.07 -9.64
N HIS A 197 8.65 -16.80 -10.88
CA HIS A 197 8.27 -17.59 -12.03
C HIS A 197 9.30 -18.70 -12.31
N PHE A 198 10.55 -18.43 -11.94
CA PHE A 198 11.68 -19.32 -12.17
C PHE A 198 12.49 -19.45 -10.89
N ILE A 199 12.83 -20.69 -10.53
CA ILE A 199 13.70 -20.97 -9.39
C ILE A 199 14.86 -21.84 -9.88
N ARG A 200 16.09 -21.41 -9.63
CA ARG A 200 17.33 -22.16 -9.93
C ARG A 200 18.07 -22.50 -8.64
N PRO A 201 18.95 -23.52 -8.65
CA PRO A 201 19.78 -23.82 -7.50
C PRO A 201 20.65 -22.63 -7.07
N LEU A 202 20.75 -22.39 -5.77
CA LEU A 202 21.52 -21.26 -5.21
C LEU A 202 23.01 -21.30 -5.62
N ARG A 203 23.58 -22.48 -5.85
CA ARG A 203 24.94 -22.65 -6.34
C ARG A 203 25.17 -22.10 -7.76
N ASP A 204 24.12 -21.97 -8.56
CA ASP A 204 24.19 -21.40 -9.91
C ASP A 204 24.19 -19.86 -9.91
N SER A 205 24.03 -19.23 -8.73
CA SER A 205 24.12 -17.78 -8.60
C SER A 205 25.56 -17.29 -8.79
N TRP A 206 25.72 -16.07 -9.28
CA TRP A 206 27.02 -15.46 -9.51
C TRP A 206 27.90 -15.31 -8.25
N MET A 207 27.30 -15.40 -7.05
CA MET A 207 28.02 -15.32 -5.78
C MET A 207 28.77 -16.60 -5.42
N GLY A 208 28.56 -17.71 -6.14
CA GLY A 208 29.21 -18.99 -5.85
C GLY A 208 28.98 -19.44 -4.38
N ASP A 209 30.05 -19.93 -3.75
CA ASP A 209 30.06 -20.39 -2.36
C ASP A 209 30.65 -19.34 -1.40
N ASP A 210 30.15 -18.11 -1.45
CA ASP A 210 30.56 -17.05 -0.52
C ASP A 210 30.14 -17.41 0.93
N ASN A 211 31.08 -17.73 1.78
CA ASN A 211 30.87 -18.12 3.19
C ASN A 211 31.26 -17.01 4.19
N LYS A 212 31.31 -15.75 3.75
CA LYS A 212 31.68 -14.61 4.60
C LYS A 212 30.53 -14.21 5.52
N TRP A 213 30.84 -14.01 6.79
CA TRP A 213 29.87 -13.56 7.81
C TRP A 213 29.55 -12.06 7.72
N LEU A 214 30.45 -11.29 7.13
CA LEU A 214 30.26 -9.86 6.90
C LEU A 214 29.43 -9.54 5.64
N SER A 215 29.12 -10.55 4.82
CA SER A 215 28.39 -10.37 3.55
C SER A 215 26.92 -10.76 3.68
N ASN A 216 26.03 -9.75 3.73
CA ASN A 216 24.58 -9.93 3.85
C ASN A 216 23.93 -9.93 2.47
N ASN A 217 23.86 -11.07 1.82
CA ASN A 217 23.49 -11.18 0.40
C ASN A 217 22.45 -12.24 0.07
N VAL A 218 21.81 -12.85 1.06
CA VAL A 218 20.70 -13.79 0.89
C VAL A 218 19.60 -13.54 1.91
N ALA A 219 18.36 -13.74 1.52
CA ALA A 219 17.26 -13.88 2.46
C ALA A 219 17.24 -15.31 3.00
N SER A 220 17.47 -15.47 4.30
CA SER A 220 17.54 -16.79 4.94
C SER A 220 16.30 -17.03 5.79
N TYR A 221 15.66 -18.18 5.56
CA TYR A 221 14.51 -18.63 6.34
C TYR A 221 14.86 -19.90 7.10
N ILE A 222 14.37 -20.00 8.32
CA ILE A 222 14.48 -21.19 9.15
C ILE A 222 13.10 -21.71 9.52
N LEU A 223 12.90 -23.01 9.38
CA LEU A 223 11.73 -23.72 9.86
C LEU A 223 12.08 -24.34 11.21
N VAL A 224 11.34 -24.02 12.25
CA VAL A 224 11.57 -24.53 13.60
C VAL A 224 10.58 -25.62 13.98
N ARG A 225 10.97 -26.48 14.93
CA ARG A 225 10.10 -27.53 15.48
C ARG A 225 8.92 -26.94 16.25
N PRO A 226 7.77 -27.63 16.29
CA PRO A 226 6.63 -27.20 17.10
C PRO A 226 7.03 -26.97 18.57
N GLY A 227 6.51 -25.88 19.18
CA GLY A 227 6.79 -25.55 20.57
C GLY A 227 8.15 -24.90 20.84
N THR A 228 8.91 -24.51 19.81
CA THR A 228 10.17 -23.77 19.97
C THR A 228 9.88 -22.36 20.52
N ASP A 229 10.55 -22.02 21.64
CA ASP A 229 10.48 -20.68 22.20
C ASP A 229 11.32 -19.70 21.35
N ARG A 230 10.65 -18.69 20.77
CA ARG A 230 11.25 -17.63 19.94
C ARG A 230 12.34 -16.86 20.71
N ALA A 231 12.08 -16.50 21.97
CA ALA A 231 13.04 -15.71 22.76
C ALA A 231 14.31 -16.48 23.08
N ALA A 232 14.18 -17.78 23.39
CA ALA A 232 15.33 -18.65 23.58
C ALA A 232 16.12 -18.86 22.28
N LEU A 233 15.44 -19.00 21.14
CA LEU A 233 16.08 -19.13 19.82
C LEU A 233 16.79 -17.82 19.43
N GLN A 234 16.21 -16.63 19.69
CA GLN A 234 16.86 -15.35 19.44
C GLN A 234 18.20 -15.24 20.18
N LYS A 235 18.25 -15.63 21.46
CA LYS A 235 19.51 -15.66 22.22
C LYS A 235 20.58 -16.58 21.58
N ARG A 236 20.16 -17.67 20.94
CA ARG A 236 21.07 -18.56 20.22
C ARG A 236 21.57 -17.96 18.92
N VAL A 237 20.71 -17.23 18.17
CA VAL A 237 21.15 -16.45 17.02
C VAL A 237 22.22 -15.44 17.42
N ASP A 238 21.97 -14.70 18.51
CA ASP A 238 22.93 -13.70 19.03
C ASP A 238 24.25 -14.35 19.46
N ALA A 239 24.20 -15.53 20.09
CA ALA A 239 25.40 -16.28 20.48
C ALA A 239 26.20 -16.78 19.25
N THR A 240 25.49 -17.25 18.21
CA THR A 240 26.11 -17.69 16.95
C THR A 240 26.84 -16.54 16.28
N ILE A 241 26.18 -15.40 16.15
CA ILE A 241 26.76 -14.18 15.58
C ILE A 241 28.00 -13.75 16.39
N ASN A 242 27.90 -13.69 17.72
CA ASN A 242 29.04 -13.32 18.57
C ASN A 242 30.22 -14.31 18.42
N THR A 243 29.98 -15.57 18.13
CA THR A 243 31.04 -16.56 17.99
C THR A 243 31.74 -16.49 16.64
N TYR A 244 30.95 -16.56 15.56
CA TYR A 244 31.49 -16.73 14.21
C TYR A 244 31.86 -15.41 13.55
N LEU A 245 31.01 -14.39 13.69
CA LEU A 245 31.28 -13.05 13.18
C LEU A 245 32.47 -12.41 13.89
N ASN A 246 32.63 -12.64 15.22
CA ASN A 246 33.75 -12.09 15.99
C ASN A 246 35.12 -12.52 15.45
N ARG A 247 35.22 -13.79 14.99
CA ARG A 247 36.45 -14.28 14.35
C ARG A 247 36.77 -13.47 13.09
N GLU A 248 35.79 -13.31 12.21
CA GLU A 248 35.98 -12.58 10.95
C GLU A 248 36.25 -11.08 11.19
N LEU A 249 35.59 -10.49 12.20
CA LEU A 249 35.87 -9.10 12.63
C LEU A 249 37.32 -8.95 13.12
N GLN A 250 37.83 -9.91 13.89
CA GLN A 250 39.24 -9.90 14.34
C GLN A 250 40.20 -10.06 13.17
N ASP A 251 39.88 -10.94 12.23
CA ASP A 251 40.73 -11.19 11.07
C ASP A 251 40.78 -9.99 10.11
N VAL A 252 39.64 -9.33 9.88
CA VAL A 252 39.52 -8.22 8.91
C VAL A 252 39.77 -6.86 9.54
N PHE A 253 39.18 -6.58 10.70
CA PHE A 253 39.20 -5.24 11.34
C PHE A 253 40.11 -5.18 12.57
N HIS A 254 40.70 -6.29 12.99
CA HIS A 254 41.55 -6.40 14.22
C HIS A 254 40.85 -5.91 15.50
N ILE A 255 39.50 -6.06 15.55
CA ILE A 255 38.66 -5.61 16.67
C ILE A 255 37.71 -6.72 17.09
N SER A 256 37.36 -6.77 18.37
CA SER A 256 36.35 -7.69 18.87
C SER A 256 34.94 -7.08 18.79
N SER A 257 33.90 -7.92 18.73
CA SER A 257 32.50 -7.47 18.80
C SER A 257 32.20 -6.73 20.11
N ARG A 258 32.90 -7.03 21.20
CA ARG A 258 32.80 -6.34 22.48
C ARG A 258 33.32 -4.90 22.39
N ASP A 259 34.46 -4.71 21.75
CA ASP A 259 35.05 -3.36 21.56
C ASP A 259 34.19 -2.51 20.65
N MET A 260 33.57 -3.12 19.61
CA MET A 260 32.58 -2.44 18.76
C MET A 260 31.35 -1.98 19.54
N GLN A 261 30.80 -2.85 20.41
CA GLN A 261 29.65 -2.49 21.24
C GLN A 261 29.95 -1.36 22.21
N GLN A 262 31.16 -1.32 22.78
CA GLN A 262 31.62 -0.18 23.64
C GLN A 262 31.67 1.14 22.86
N GLN A 263 31.87 1.06 21.54
CA GLN A 263 31.86 2.23 20.64
C GLN A 263 30.44 2.53 20.08
N GLY A 264 29.40 1.83 20.57
CA GLY A 264 28.01 2.03 20.15
C GLY A 264 27.66 1.34 18.82
N SER A 265 28.59 0.57 18.22
CA SER A 265 28.33 -0.17 16.97
C SER A 265 27.92 -1.62 17.28
N TYR A 266 27.04 -2.21 16.49
CA TYR A 266 26.57 -3.58 16.71
C TYR A 266 26.10 -4.26 15.43
N PHE A 267 26.15 -5.57 15.45
CA PHE A 267 25.55 -6.49 14.49
C PHE A 267 24.48 -7.30 15.21
N ARG A 268 23.24 -7.18 14.79
CA ARG A 268 22.10 -7.96 15.30
C ARG A 268 21.35 -8.59 14.15
N TYR A 269 20.81 -9.78 14.39
CA TYR A 269 19.95 -10.47 13.44
C TYR A 269 18.66 -10.86 14.15
N HIS A 270 17.54 -10.44 13.61
CA HIS A 270 16.23 -10.63 14.21
C HIS A 270 15.49 -11.78 13.54
N LEU A 271 14.76 -12.54 14.35
CA LEU A 271 13.81 -13.54 13.88
C LEU A 271 12.49 -12.84 13.51
N MET A 272 12.27 -12.60 12.22
CA MET A 272 11.00 -12.04 11.70
C MET A 272 10.04 -13.19 11.38
N PRO A 273 8.86 -13.32 12.05
CA PRO A 273 7.88 -14.33 11.69
C PRO A 273 7.41 -14.16 10.25
N LEU A 274 7.23 -15.26 9.53
CA LEU A 274 6.79 -15.23 8.12
C LEU A 274 5.49 -14.42 7.93
N VAL A 275 4.51 -14.62 8.81
CA VAL A 275 3.20 -13.95 8.77
C VAL A 275 3.25 -12.44 9.07
N ASP A 276 4.36 -11.96 9.62
CA ASP A 276 4.55 -10.55 9.99
C ASP A 276 5.32 -9.77 8.90
N ILE A 277 5.96 -10.46 7.95
CA ILE A 277 6.81 -9.82 6.93
C ILE A 277 6.03 -8.73 6.19
N HIS A 278 4.89 -9.07 5.59
CA HIS A 278 4.15 -8.17 4.73
C HIS A 278 3.68 -6.87 5.42
N LEU A 279 3.26 -6.94 6.68
CA LEU A 279 2.64 -5.78 7.35
C LEU A 279 3.54 -5.08 8.38
N HIS A 280 4.61 -5.73 8.83
CA HIS A 280 5.44 -5.22 9.93
C HIS A 280 6.92 -5.06 9.56
N SER A 281 7.37 -5.56 8.40
CA SER A 281 8.75 -5.37 7.98
C SER A 281 8.93 -4.03 7.26
N ASP A 282 9.91 -3.26 7.74
CA ASP A 282 10.38 -1.99 7.19
C ASP A 282 11.83 -2.10 6.64
N ARG A 283 12.24 -3.34 6.32
CA ARG A 283 13.59 -3.67 5.90
C ARG A 283 13.84 -3.30 4.44
N SER A 284 15.08 -2.93 4.12
CA SER A 284 15.56 -2.86 2.73
C SER A 284 15.71 -4.27 2.15
N TYR A 285 15.75 -4.39 0.82
CA TYR A 285 15.93 -5.65 0.10
C TYR A 285 14.80 -6.68 0.32
N GLU A 286 13.58 -6.20 0.52
CA GLU A 286 12.39 -7.06 0.43
C GLU A 286 12.23 -7.61 -0.98
N PHE A 287 11.60 -8.77 -1.14
CA PHE A 287 11.36 -9.35 -2.46
C PHE A 287 10.34 -8.57 -3.27
N GLU A 288 9.31 -8.07 -2.60
CA GLU A 288 8.26 -7.23 -3.17
C GLU A 288 7.90 -6.11 -2.18
N PRO A 289 7.30 -5.01 -2.64
CA PRO A 289 6.87 -3.93 -1.76
C PRO A 289 5.91 -4.43 -0.67
N ASN A 290 6.23 -4.13 0.57
CA ASN A 290 5.42 -4.50 1.72
C ASN A 290 4.21 -3.58 1.90
N GLY A 291 3.14 -4.11 2.50
CA GLY A 291 2.04 -3.35 3.04
C GLY A 291 2.42 -2.65 4.36
N ASN A 292 1.45 -1.96 4.96
CA ASN A 292 1.64 -1.32 6.25
C ASN A 292 0.41 -1.55 7.14
N ILE A 293 0.63 -2.10 8.32
CA ILE A 293 -0.43 -2.40 9.30
C ILE A 293 -1.26 -1.16 9.68
N ASN A 294 -0.66 0.03 9.63
CA ASN A 294 -1.40 1.27 9.92
C ASN A 294 -2.51 1.52 8.89
N TYR A 295 -2.29 1.20 7.60
CA TYR A 295 -3.35 1.30 6.58
C TYR A 295 -4.48 0.31 6.84
N VAL A 296 -4.16 -0.91 7.28
CA VAL A 296 -5.16 -1.91 7.68
C VAL A 296 -6.04 -1.38 8.83
N TYR A 297 -5.43 -0.77 9.85
CA TYR A 297 -6.17 -0.15 10.96
C TYR A 297 -7.02 1.03 10.49
N VAL A 298 -6.48 1.90 9.65
CA VAL A 298 -7.20 3.08 9.14
C VAL A 298 -8.39 2.65 8.28
N PHE A 299 -8.21 1.72 7.34
CA PHE A 299 -9.29 1.23 6.49
C PHE A 299 -10.36 0.46 7.29
N SER A 300 -9.95 -0.33 8.29
CA SER A 300 -10.88 -0.98 9.21
C SER A 300 -11.72 0.05 9.99
N CYS A 301 -11.09 1.10 10.47
CA CYS A 301 -11.78 2.20 11.14
C CYS A 301 -12.78 2.90 10.17
N ILE A 302 -12.37 3.19 8.95
CA ILE A 302 -13.24 3.80 7.92
C ILE A 302 -14.43 2.89 7.60
N ALA A 303 -14.23 1.57 7.47
CA ALA A 303 -15.31 0.61 7.24
C ALA A 303 -16.33 0.65 8.36
N ILE A 304 -15.87 0.64 9.63
CA ILE A 304 -16.73 0.76 10.81
C ILE A 304 -17.48 2.10 10.79
N LEU A 305 -16.80 3.20 10.51
CA LEU A 305 -17.41 4.54 10.47
C LEU A 305 -18.48 4.64 9.38
N ILE A 306 -18.23 4.13 8.16
CA ILE A 306 -19.21 4.09 7.07
C ILE A 306 -20.43 3.24 7.46
N LEU A 307 -20.20 2.09 8.08
CA LEU A 307 -21.28 1.25 8.57
C LEU A 307 -22.12 1.95 9.64
N VAL A 308 -21.46 2.63 10.58
CA VAL A 308 -22.14 3.41 11.61
C VAL A 308 -22.95 4.56 11.00
N ILE A 309 -22.41 5.28 9.99
CA ILE A 309 -23.16 6.33 9.26
C ILE A 309 -24.41 5.71 8.61
N ALA A 310 -24.30 4.55 7.95
CA ALA A 310 -25.42 3.86 7.33
C ALA A 310 -26.49 3.43 8.35
N CYS A 311 -26.07 2.91 9.51
CA CYS A 311 -26.96 2.57 10.63
C CYS A 311 -27.66 3.81 11.21
N VAL A 312 -26.89 4.88 11.42
CA VAL A 312 -27.41 6.16 11.90
C VAL A 312 -28.44 6.74 10.94
N ASN A 313 -28.14 6.70 9.64
CA ASN A 313 -29.07 7.13 8.60
C ASN A 313 -30.39 6.33 8.68
N PHE A 314 -30.30 4.99 8.72
CA PHE A 314 -31.47 4.14 8.86
C PHE A 314 -32.26 4.47 10.13
N MET A 315 -31.60 4.64 11.26
CA MET A 315 -32.23 4.98 12.54
C MET A 315 -32.91 6.36 12.50
N ASN A 316 -32.24 7.37 11.93
CA ASN A 316 -32.78 8.71 11.76
C ASN A 316 -34.08 8.71 10.95
N LEU A 317 -34.08 8.01 9.81
CA LEU A 317 -35.24 7.89 8.93
C LEU A 317 -36.38 7.10 9.58
N SER A 318 -36.05 5.98 10.22
CA SER A 318 -37.07 5.16 10.92
C SER A 318 -37.70 5.92 12.09
N THR A 319 -36.93 6.69 12.83
CA THR A 319 -37.40 7.50 13.96
C THR A 319 -38.27 8.68 13.48
N ALA A 320 -37.88 9.35 12.41
CA ALA A 320 -38.67 10.41 11.81
C ALA A 320 -40.09 9.95 11.47
N ARG A 321 -40.20 8.76 10.87
CA ARG A 321 -41.50 8.18 10.50
C ARG A 321 -42.32 7.63 11.68
N SER A 322 -41.65 7.36 12.80
CA SER A 322 -42.33 6.78 13.98
C SER A 322 -43.48 7.65 14.49
N ALA A 323 -43.43 8.97 14.36
CA ALA A 323 -44.50 9.88 14.77
C ALA A 323 -45.84 9.64 14.00
N ASN A 324 -45.75 9.30 12.71
CA ASN A 324 -46.93 9.00 11.87
C ASN A 324 -47.53 7.63 12.21
N ARG A 325 -46.75 6.72 12.78
CA ARG A 325 -47.22 5.37 13.23
C ARG A 325 -47.73 5.35 14.66
N ALA A 326 -47.62 6.45 15.38
CA ALA A 326 -48.05 6.51 16.78
C ALA A 326 -49.55 6.19 16.94
N LYS A 327 -50.42 6.69 16.03
CA LYS A 327 -51.86 6.37 16.05
C LYS A 327 -52.12 4.88 15.83
N GLU A 328 -51.40 4.23 14.90
CA GLU A 328 -51.49 2.78 14.63
C GLU A 328 -51.09 1.97 15.89
N VAL A 329 -49.99 2.35 16.53
CA VAL A 329 -49.51 1.72 17.77
C VAL A 329 -50.51 1.89 18.89
N GLY A 330 -51.09 3.10 19.03
CA GLY A 330 -52.15 3.40 20.01
C GLY A 330 -53.36 2.50 19.86
N ILE A 331 -53.89 2.36 18.63
CA ILE A 331 -55.01 1.47 18.31
C ILE A 331 -54.70 0.01 18.61
N ARG A 332 -53.52 -0.47 18.24
CA ARG A 332 -53.07 -1.86 18.51
C ARG A 332 -52.94 -2.16 20.01
N LYS A 333 -52.46 -1.20 20.79
CA LYS A 333 -52.39 -1.33 22.26
C LYS A 333 -53.77 -1.39 22.90
N VAL A 334 -54.74 -0.59 22.42
CA VAL A 334 -56.13 -0.64 22.89
C VAL A 334 -56.76 -1.99 22.46
N ALA A 335 -56.39 -2.55 21.30
CA ALA A 335 -56.82 -3.87 20.84
C ALA A 335 -56.07 -5.05 21.52
N GLY A 336 -55.28 -4.79 22.60
CA GLY A 336 -54.67 -5.84 23.41
C GLY A 336 -53.23 -6.25 23.06
N SER A 337 -52.54 -5.56 22.12
CA SER A 337 -51.13 -5.86 21.79
C SER A 337 -50.19 -5.51 22.93
N THR A 338 -49.37 -6.45 23.41
CA THR A 338 -48.34 -6.23 24.41
C THR A 338 -47.14 -5.44 23.85
N ARG A 339 -46.40 -4.77 24.75
CA ARG A 339 -45.21 -4.02 24.41
C ARG A 339 -44.17 -4.90 23.69
N GLY A 340 -43.97 -6.14 24.17
CA GLY A 340 -43.04 -7.10 23.58
C GLY A 340 -43.39 -7.47 22.13
N ASN A 341 -44.69 -7.68 21.83
CA ASN A 341 -45.18 -7.98 20.48
C ASN A 341 -44.91 -6.85 19.50
N LEU A 342 -45.04 -5.60 19.94
CA LEU A 342 -44.75 -4.41 19.13
C LEU A 342 -43.23 -4.27 18.88
N ILE A 343 -42.38 -4.47 19.91
CA ILE A 343 -40.92 -4.47 19.77
C ILE A 343 -40.49 -5.54 18.74
N LEU A 344 -40.95 -6.75 18.90
CA LEU A 344 -40.62 -7.85 17.99
C LEU A 344 -41.05 -7.54 16.54
N GLN A 345 -42.21 -6.95 16.34
CA GLN A 345 -42.71 -6.57 15.04
C GLN A 345 -41.78 -5.51 14.36
N PHE A 346 -41.38 -4.44 15.09
CA PHE A 346 -40.50 -3.40 14.54
C PHE A 346 -39.10 -3.91 14.28
N LEU A 347 -38.57 -4.79 15.16
CA LEU A 347 -37.27 -5.43 14.92
C LEU A 347 -37.31 -6.36 13.70
N LEU A 348 -38.39 -7.12 13.49
CA LEU A 348 -38.54 -7.95 12.28
C LEU A 348 -38.64 -7.10 11.01
N GLU A 349 -39.33 -5.94 11.05
CA GLU A 349 -39.40 -5.01 9.93
C GLU A 349 -38.01 -4.47 9.58
N SER A 350 -37.22 -4.08 10.57
CA SER A 350 -35.84 -3.60 10.39
C SER A 350 -34.92 -4.70 9.89
N LEU A 351 -35.06 -5.91 10.38
CA LEU A 351 -34.27 -7.06 9.95
C LEU A 351 -34.53 -7.42 8.48
N LEU A 352 -35.80 -7.38 8.06
CA LEU A 352 -36.17 -7.61 6.65
C LEU A 352 -35.55 -6.54 5.73
N LEU A 353 -35.60 -5.26 6.12
CA LEU A 353 -34.94 -4.18 5.39
C LEU A 353 -33.45 -4.42 5.27
N SER A 354 -32.79 -4.82 6.37
CA SER A 354 -31.36 -5.11 6.38
C SER A 354 -31.00 -6.29 5.48
N LEU A 355 -31.83 -7.35 5.44
CA LEU A 355 -31.61 -8.49 4.54
C LEU A 355 -31.77 -8.11 3.06
N PHE A 356 -32.77 -7.31 2.69
CA PHE A 356 -32.88 -6.76 1.33
C PHE A 356 -31.69 -5.85 0.99
N SER A 357 -31.24 -5.07 1.96
CA SER A 357 -30.04 -4.23 1.80
C SER A 357 -28.78 -5.08 1.61
N LEU A 358 -28.65 -6.23 2.28
CA LEU A 358 -27.52 -7.15 2.08
C LEU A 358 -27.48 -7.71 0.66
N LEU A 359 -28.62 -8.14 0.12
CA LEU A 359 -28.69 -8.67 -1.26
C LEU A 359 -28.27 -7.59 -2.27
N LEU A 360 -28.75 -6.37 -2.10
CA LEU A 360 -28.35 -5.25 -2.94
C LEU A 360 -26.88 -4.86 -2.72
N ALA A 361 -26.37 -4.93 -1.48
CA ALA A 361 -24.98 -4.64 -1.13
C ALA A 361 -24.01 -5.61 -1.82
N ILE A 362 -24.34 -6.90 -1.88
CA ILE A 362 -23.55 -7.90 -2.63
C ILE A 362 -23.54 -7.53 -4.12
N GLY A 363 -24.68 -7.14 -4.70
CA GLY A 363 -24.76 -6.68 -6.09
C GLY A 363 -23.91 -5.43 -6.35
N ILE A 364 -23.95 -4.45 -5.45
CA ILE A 364 -23.12 -3.23 -5.52
C ILE A 364 -21.63 -3.60 -5.41
N ALA A 365 -21.26 -4.45 -4.47
CA ALA A 365 -19.88 -4.90 -4.28
C ALA A 365 -19.33 -5.61 -5.52
N LEU A 366 -20.12 -6.54 -6.13
CA LEU A 366 -19.74 -7.21 -7.37
C LEU A 366 -19.55 -6.24 -8.54
N ALA A 367 -20.43 -5.25 -8.67
CA ALA A 367 -20.35 -4.25 -9.73
C ALA A 367 -19.14 -3.31 -9.55
N LEU A 368 -18.79 -2.98 -8.32
CA LEU A 368 -17.68 -2.07 -8.00
C LEU A 368 -16.33 -2.79 -7.84
N LEU A 369 -16.32 -4.12 -7.70
CA LEU A 369 -15.09 -4.88 -7.47
C LEU A 369 -14.00 -4.66 -8.54
N PRO A 370 -14.30 -4.62 -9.86
CA PRO A 370 -13.28 -4.34 -10.86
C PRO A 370 -12.63 -2.95 -10.69
N VAL A 371 -13.45 -1.94 -10.40
CA VAL A 371 -12.97 -0.57 -10.14
C VAL A 371 -12.14 -0.55 -8.84
N PHE A 372 -12.60 -1.22 -7.81
CA PHE A 372 -11.89 -1.33 -6.54
C PHE A 372 -10.54 -2.04 -6.69
N ASN A 373 -10.47 -3.14 -7.44
CA ASN A 373 -9.23 -3.83 -7.76
C ASN A 373 -8.24 -2.90 -8.47
N HIS A 374 -8.69 -2.14 -9.46
CA HIS A 374 -7.85 -1.16 -10.14
C HIS A 374 -7.34 -0.06 -9.19
N LEU A 375 -8.18 0.47 -8.30
CA LEU A 375 -7.80 1.51 -7.34
C LEU A 375 -6.86 0.99 -6.23
N SER A 376 -7.08 -0.24 -5.77
CA SER A 376 -6.30 -0.85 -4.68
C SER A 376 -5.04 -1.55 -5.15
N GLY A 377 -4.88 -1.77 -6.47
CA GLY A 377 -3.79 -2.57 -7.03
C GLY A 377 -3.83 -4.06 -6.65
N LYS A 378 -4.99 -4.54 -6.20
CA LYS A 378 -5.19 -5.95 -5.81
C LYS A 378 -6.03 -6.70 -6.84
N GLU A 379 -5.84 -8.01 -6.90
CA GLU A 379 -6.62 -8.91 -7.76
C GLU A 379 -7.57 -9.76 -6.92
N LEU A 380 -8.50 -9.09 -6.20
CA LEU A 380 -9.49 -9.79 -5.37
C LEU A 380 -10.44 -10.58 -6.27
N PRO A 381 -10.53 -11.92 -6.12
CA PRO A 381 -11.40 -12.73 -6.98
C PRO A 381 -12.87 -12.55 -6.59
N MET A 382 -13.76 -12.48 -7.60
CA MET A 382 -15.22 -12.39 -7.36
C MET A 382 -15.73 -13.53 -6.47
N GLY A 383 -15.11 -14.71 -6.58
CA GLY A 383 -15.46 -15.87 -5.75
C GLY A 383 -15.23 -15.68 -4.25
N ALA A 384 -14.34 -14.77 -3.84
CA ALA A 384 -14.07 -14.50 -2.42
C ALA A 384 -15.33 -14.02 -1.67
N ILE A 385 -16.20 -13.26 -2.35
CA ILE A 385 -17.45 -12.75 -1.79
C ILE A 385 -18.38 -13.90 -1.38
N PHE A 386 -18.34 -15.00 -2.12
CA PHE A 386 -19.22 -16.16 -1.90
C PHE A 386 -18.61 -17.22 -0.96
N SER A 387 -17.47 -16.95 -0.32
CA SER A 387 -16.93 -17.86 0.69
C SER A 387 -17.91 -18.02 1.86
N ALA A 388 -18.14 -19.26 2.29
CA ALA A 388 -19.09 -19.56 3.37
C ALA A 388 -18.78 -18.78 4.65
N ARG A 389 -17.50 -18.64 4.98
CA ARG A 389 -17.03 -17.89 6.17
C ARG A 389 -17.44 -16.42 6.08
N LEU A 390 -17.22 -15.77 4.93
CA LEU A 390 -17.55 -14.35 4.74
C LEU A 390 -19.07 -14.14 4.73
N LEU A 391 -19.82 -15.01 4.04
CA LEU A 391 -21.29 -14.93 4.04
C LEU A 391 -21.88 -15.06 5.44
N LEU A 392 -21.37 -15.94 6.29
CA LEU A 392 -21.81 -16.07 7.68
C LEU A 392 -21.50 -14.80 8.49
N VAL A 393 -20.31 -14.23 8.31
CA VAL A 393 -19.92 -12.96 8.96
C VAL A 393 -20.83 -11.81 8.49
N LEU A 394 -21.08 -11.70 7.18
CA LEU A 394 -21.98 -10.70 6.61
C LEU A 394 -23.42 -10.85 7.11
N LEU A 395 -23.92 -12.07 7.19
CA LEU A 395 -25.25 -12.35 7.73
C LEU A 395 -25.32 -11.94 9.21
N GLY A 396 -24.34 -12.33 10.01
CA GLY A 396 -24.26 -11.95 11.42
C GLY A 396 -24.20 -10.43 11.60
N LEU A 397 -23.36 -9.75 10.80
CA LEU A 397 -23.24 -8.29 10.79
C LEU A 397 -24.58 -7.63 10.39
N THR A 398 -25.26 -8.15 9.36
CA THR A 398 -26.55 -7.63 8.89
C THR A 398 -27.63 -7.77 9.96
N ILE A 399 -27.66 -8.89 10.68
CA ILE A 399 -28.56 -9.10 11.81
C ILE A 399 -28.25 -8.09 12.92
N LEU A 400 -26.98 -7.90 13.27
CA LEU A 400 -26.54 -6.93 14.26
C LEU A 400 -26.98 -5.51 13.87
N VAL A 401 -26.72 -5.09 12.63
CA VAL A 401 -27.11 -3.78 12.07
C VAL A 401 -28.64 -3.62 12.12
N GLY A 402 -29.39 -4.61 11.67
CA GLY A 402 -30.86 -4.59 11.70
C GLY A 402 -31.42 -4.46 13.11
N CYS A 403 -30.81 -5.14 14.07
CA CYS A 403 -31.19 -5.04 15.48
C CYS A 403 -30.81 -3.68 16.08
N LEU A 404 -29.59 -3.19 15.86
CA LEU A 404 -29.15 -1.88 16.38
C LEU A 404 -29.97 -0.73 15.79
N ALA A 405 -30.13 -0.69 14.47
CA ALA A 405 -30.85 0.36 13.78
C ALA A 405 -32.35 0.34 14.08
N GLY A 406 -32.93 -0.86 14.27
CA GLY A 406 -34.32 -1.06 14.66
C GLY A 406 -34.62 -0.90 16.13
N SER A 407 -33.65 -1.00 17.01
CA SER A 407 -33.86 -1.01 18.48
C SER A 407 -34.47 0.31 18.97
N TYR A 408 -33.88 1.45 18.61
CA TYR A 408 -34.37 2.74 19.10
C TYR A 408 -35.82 3.03 18.66
N PRO A 409 -36.21 2.91 17.35
CA PRO A 409 -37.61 3.03 16.94
C PRO A 409 -38.53 2.04 17.66
N ALA A 410 -38.11 0.80 17.84
CA ALA A 410 -38.92 -0.24 18.49
C ALA A 410 -39.20 0.08 19.95
N PHE A 411 -38.17 0.45 20.74
CA PHE A 411 -38.36 0.81 22.15
C PHE A 411 -39.12 2.13 22.32
N TYR A 412 -38.82 3.13 21.48
CA TYR A 412 -39.47 4.43 21.53
C TYR A 412 -40.96 4.34 21.19
N LEU A 413 -41.36 3.72 20.09
CA LEU A 413 -42.76 3.56 19.70
C LEU A 413 -43.55 2.70 20.66
N SER A 414 -42.92 1.63 21.18
CA SER A 414 -43.60 0.75 22.13
C SER A 414 -43.86 1.40 23.50
N SER A 415 -43.21 2.52 23.83
CA SER A 415 -43.38 3.23 25.09
C SER A 415 -44.60 4.18 25.09
N PHE A 416 -45.20 4.52 23.94
CA PHE A 416 -46.30 5.46 23.88
C PHE A 416 -47.56 5.02 24.65
N GLN A 417 -48.14 5.97 25.38
CA GLN A 417 -49.42 5.73 26.09
C GLN A 417 -50.58 5.99 25.14
N PRO A 418 -51.55 5.09 24.97
CA PRO A 418 -52.66 5.18 24.02
C PRO A 418 -53.50 6.46 24.18
N ILE A 419 -53.76 6.86 25.41
CA ILE A 419 -54.61 8.02 25.75
C ILE A 419 -54.01 9.34 25.23
N LEU A 420 -52.68 9.52 25.37
CA LEU A 420 -52.00 10.72 24.94
C LEU A 420 -51.95 10.83 23.40
N VAL A 421 -51.80 9.69 22.75
CA VAL A 421 -51.70 9.58 21.28
C VAL A 421 -53.06 9.84 20.60
N LEU A 422 -54.15 9.29 21.18
CA LEU A 422 -55.52 9.47 20.65
C LEU A 422 -56.09 10.85 20.88
N LYS A 423 -55.67 11.55 21.96
CA LYS A 423 -56.09 12.96 22.28
C LYS A 423 -55.28 14.01 21.49
N GLY A 424 -54.39 13.60 20.58
CA GLY A 424 -53.60 14.52 19.71
C GLY A 424 -52.52 15.31 20.47
N ARG A 425 -52.33 15.11 21.75
CA ARG A 425 -51.23 15.67 22.57
C ARG A 425 -50.03 14.77 22.54
N LEU A 426 -49.37 14.70 21.38
CA LEU A 426 -48.00 14.17 21.35
C LEU A 426 -47.13 15.21 22.06
N ALA A 427 -46.85 14.96 23.36
CA ALA A 427 -45.84 15.74 24.08
C ALA A 427 -44.59 15.80 23.23
N ALA A 428 -44.21 16.97 22.77
CA ALA A 428 -42.96 17.27 22.12
C ALA A 428 -41.83 16.97 23.13
N GLY A 429 -41.52 15.68 23.32
CA GLY A 429 -40.45 15.25 24.20
C GLY A 429 -39.12 15.73 23.65
N PHE A 430 -38.46 16.59 24.35
CA PHE A 430 -37.16 17.21 24.11
C PHE A 430 -36.04 16.19 23.72
N SER A 431 -36.20 14.90 24.06
CA SER A 431 -35.18 13.87 23.87
C SER A 431 -34.96 13.38 22.41
N SER A 432 -36.00 13.39 21.57
CA SER A 432 -35.85 12.84 20.18
C SER A 432 -35.18 13.83 19.21
N SER A 433 -35.27 15.13 19.50
CA SER A 433 -34.62 16.18 18.70
C SER A 433 -33.10 16.20 18.92
N TRP A 434 -32.63 16.10 20.16
CA TRP A 434 -31.21 16.12 20.51
C TRP A 434 -30.46 14.91 19.93
N LEU A 435 -31.02 13.69 20.08
CA LEU A 435 -30.37 12.49 19.55
C LEU A 435 -30.20 12.56 18.03
N ARG A 436 -31.22 12.97 17.28
CA ARG A 436 -31.15 13.15 15.82
C ARG A 436 -30.10 14.19 15.42
N SER A 437 -30.05 15.30 16.14
CA SER A 437 -29.07 16.35 15.90
C SER A 437 -27.64 15.87 16.13
N SER A 438 -27.40 15.14 17.24
CA SER A 438 -26.06 14.59 17.52
C SER A 438 -25.64 13.55 16.49
N LEU A 439 -26.57 12.72 16.00
CA LEU A 439 -26.28 11.74 14.94
C LEU A 439 -25.94 12.41 13.60
N VAL A 440 -26.63 13.52 13.25
CA VAL A 440 -26.29 14.32 12.06
C VAL A 440 -24.91 14.98 12.24
N VAL A 441 -24.62 15.55 13.40
CA VAL A 441 -23.30 16.12 13.71
C VAL A 441 -22.20 15.05 13.56
N PHE A 442 -22.41 13.87 14.11
CA PHE A 442 -21.46 12.77 14.00
C PHE A 442 -21.21 12.35 12.54
N GLN A 443 -22.27 12.29 11.73
CA GLN A 443 -22.20 11.93 10.31
C GLN A 443 -21.39 12.95 9.50
N PHE A 444 -21.64 14.25 9.70
CA PHE A 444 -20.88 15.31 9.03
C PHE A 444 -19.47 15.46 9.59
N PHE A 445 -19.25 15.19 10.88
CA PHE A 445 -17.92 15.12 11.47
C PHE A 445 -17.02 14.14 10.72
N ILE A 446 -17.50 12.90 10.48
CA ILE A 446 -16.73 11.88 9.74
C ILE A 446 -16.50 12.35 8.29
N SER A 447 -17.53 12.86 7.60
CA SER A 447 -17.40 13.32 6.23
C SER A 447 -16.38 14.46 6.09
N ILE A 448 -16.40 15.43 7.00
CA ILE A 448 -15.44 16.55 7.00
C ILE A 448 -14.01 16.04 7.31
N ALA A 449 -13.86 15.13 8.27
CA ALA A 449 -12.55 14.54 8.60
C ALA A 449 -11.96 13.78 7.41
N LEU A 450 -12.77 13.02 6.67
CA LEU A 450 -12.34 12.34 5.44
C LEU A 450 -11.98 13.31 4.32
N ILE A 451 -12.71 14.41 4.14
CA ILE A 451 -12.36 15.45 3.16
C ILE A 451 -11.00 16.07 3.51
N ILE A 452 -10.78 16.43 4.78
CA ILE A 452 -9.49 16.99 5.23
C ILE A 452 -8.36 15.99 4.97
N GLY A 453 -8.55 14.72 5.36
CA GLY A 453 -7.58 13.67 5.11
C GLY A 453 -7.23 13.53 3.64
N THR A 454 -8.24 13.52 2.77
CA THR A 454 -8.06 13.47 1.31
C THR A 454 -7.23 14.63 0.77
N ILE A 455 -7.52 15.86 1.20
CA ILE A 455 -6.78 17.06 0.75
C ILE A 455 -5.32 16.98 1.23
N VAL A 456 -5.09 16.63 2.50
CA VAL A 456 -3.73 16.55 3.08
C VAL A 456 -2.89 15.46 2.38
N ILE A 457 -3.48 14.29 2.10
CA ILE A 457 -2.79 13.21 1.37
C ILE A 457 -2.44 13.69 -0.06
N HIS A 458 -3.38 14.33 -0.74
CA HIS A 458 -3.15 14.88 -2.07
C HIS A 458 -2.05 15.94 -2.08
N ASP A 459 -2.05 16.87 -1.12
CA ASP A 459 -1.02 17.90 -1.00
C ASP A 459 0.37 17.29 -0.71
N GLN A 460 0.45 16.24 0.12
CA GLN A 460 1.70 15.52 0.39
C GLN A 460 2.22 14.84 -0.88
N LEU A 461 1.38 14.16 -1.64
CA LEU A 461 1.77 13.52 -2.91
C LEU A 461 2.23 14.56 -3.94
N ASN A 462 1.52 15.67 -4.07
CA ASN A 462 1.94 16.77 -4.93
C ASN A 462 3.27 17.39 -4.48
N TYR A 463 3.49 17.52 -3.17
CA TYR A 463 4.75 18.00 -2.63
C TYR A 463 5.91 17.07 -3.01
N ILE A 464 5.74 15.75 -2.85
CA ILE A 464 6.73 14.73 -3.25
C ILE A 464 7.00 14.81 -4.75
N HIS A 465 5.93 14.88 -5.56
CA HIS A 465 6.04 14.91 -7.02
C HIS A 465 6.76 16.16 -7.54
N ASN A 466 6.51 17.33 -6.95
CA ASN A 466 7.06 18.60 -7.43
C ASN A 466 8.38 19.01 -6.75
N ARG A 467 8.85 18.24 -5.75
CA ARG A 467 10.11 18.53 -5.07
C ARG A 467 11.30 18.29 -5.98
N ARG A 468 12.26 19.19 -5.92
CA ARG A 468 13.56 19.00 -6.58
C ARG A 468 14.33 17.90 -5.85
N VAL A 469 14.57 16.80 -6.54
CA VAL A 469 15.25 15.62 -6.00
C VAL A 469 16.78 15.66 -6.14
N GLY A 470 17.32 16.72 -6.76
CA GLY A 470 18.75 16.88 -6.99
C GLY A 470 19.24 16.30 -8.33
N TYR A 471 18.33 15.75 -9.11
CA TYR A 471 18.54 15.32 -10.49
C TYR A 471 17.29 15.62 -11.34
N ASP A 472 17.47 15.65 -12.66
CA ASP A 472 16.37 15.82 -13.60
C ASP A 472 15.87 14.45 -14.06
N ARG A 473 14.62 14.14 -13.74
CA ARG A 473 13.95 12.89 -14.13
C ARG A 473 13.13 13.02 -15.43
N ASP A 474 12.77 14.25 -15.79
CA ASP A 474 11.94 14.50 -16.96
C ASP A 474 12.65 14.11 -18.24
N GLN A 475 11.96 13.39 -19.12
CA GLN A 475 12.47 12.98 -20.43
C GLN A 475 13.76 12.13 -20.37
N VAL A 476 13.97 11.36 -19.33
CA VAL A 476 15.02 10.35 -19.23
C VAL A 476 14.40 8.97 -19.44
N LEU A 477 14.78 8.32 -20.55
CA LEU A 477 14.40 6.95 -20.88
C LEU A 477 15.46 6.01 -20.32
N ILE A 478 15.05 4.95 -19.63
CA ILE A 478 15.93 3.93 -19.07
C ILE A 478 15.65 2.60 -19.74
N ILE A 479 16.68 2.03 -20.37
CA ILE A 479 16.66 0.63 -20.83
C ILE A 479 17.30 -0.20 -19.73
N HIS A 480 16.52 -1.11 -19.18
CA HIS A 480 16.99 -2.04 -18.14
C HIS A 480 17.73 -3.21 -18.79
N ASN A 481 18.54 -3.92 -17.96
CA ASN A 481 19.24 -5.12 -18.36
C ASN A 481 20.14 -4.94 -19.63
N GLY A 482 20.88 -3.84 -19.69
CA GLY A 482 21.81 -3.56 -20.78
C GLY A 482 22.88 -4.65 -20.99
N TYR A 483 23.14 -5.50 -19.97
CA TYR A 483 24.01 -6.69 -20.13
C TYR A 483 23.53 -7.63 -21.23
N ALA A 484 22.21 -7.70 -21.47
CA ALA A 484 21.63 -8.56 -22.48
C ALA A 484 22.12 -8.22 -23.92
N ALA A 485 22.42 -6.96 -24.17
CA ALA A 485 22.91 -6.47 -25.45
C ALA A 485 24.44 -6.76 -25.68
N GLY A 486 25.11 -7.36 -24.69
CA GLY A 486 26.49 -7.81 -24.81
C GLY A 486 27.54 -6.70 -24.75
N ASN A 487 28.76 -7.03 -25.19
CA ASN A 487 29.92 -6.15 -25.03
C ASN A 487 29.88 -4.86 -25.86
N GLY A 488 29.10 -4.82 -26.92
CA GLY A 488 28.97 -3.64 -27.78
C GLY A 488 28.14 -2.49 -27.23
N ILE A 489 27.44 -2.67 -26.06
CA ILE A 489 26.53 -1.67 -25.49
C ILE A 489 27.19 -0.31 -25.24
N LYS A 490 28.50 -0.28 -24.93
CA LYS A 490 29.27 0.98 -24.82
C LYS A 490 29.33 1.76 -26.13
N ALA A 491 29.61 1.06 -27.24
CA ALA A 491 29.64 1.70 -28.52
C ALA A 491 28.22 2.16 -28.95
N PHE A 492 27.21 1.38 -28.61
CA PHE A 492 25.82 1.77 -28.81
C PHE A 492 25.50 3.05 -28.05
N CYS A 493 25.81 3.10 -26.75
CA CYS A 493 25.60 4.27 -25.88
C CYS A 493 26.27 5.52 -26.43
N LYS A 494 27.54 5.44 -26.78
CA LYS A 494 28.30 6.54 -27.41
C LYS A 494 27.71 7.02 -28.75
N GLY A 495 27.02 6.15 -29.46
CA GLY A 495 26.36 6.49 -30.72
C GLY A 495 24.96 7.06 -30.61
N LEU A 496 24.36 7.08 -29.37
CA LEU A 496 23.02 7.59 -29.16
C LEU A 496 22.88 9.11 -29.34
N PRO A 497 23.82 9.97 -28.87
CA PRO A 497 23.73 11.42 -29.10
C PRO A 497 23.74 11.84 -30.57
N MET A 498 24.11 10.95 -31.50
CA MET A 498 24.01 11.20 -32.95
C MET A 498 22.56 11.09 -33.48
N ILE A 499 21.63 10.55 -32.67
CA ILE A 499 20.22 10.47 -33.04
C ILE A 499 19.58 11.83 -32.73
N SER A 500 18.91 12.40 -33.73
CA SER A 500 18.15 13.66 -33.51
C SER A 500 17.08 13.47 -32.44
N GLY A 501 17.13 14.28 -31.40
CA GLY A 501 16.25 14.21 -30.23
C GLY A 501 16.91 13.61 -29.00
N VAL A 502 18.11 13.00 -29.11
CA VAL A 502 18.90 12.58 -27.95
C VAL A 502 19.82 13.69 -27.50
N ALA A 503 19.87 14.00 -26.22
CA ALA A 503 20.78 14.99 -25.66
C ALA A 503 22.09 14.34 -25.17
N ASP A 504 21.97 13.27 -24.39
CA ASP A 504 23.10 12.54 -23.79
C ASP A 504 22.67 11.12 -23.41
N ALA A 505 23.63 10.23 -23.09
CA ALA A 505 23.36 8.88 -22.63
C ALA A 505 24.46 8.38 -21.69
N THR A 506 24.09 7.56 -20.70
CA THR A 506 24.99 7.02 -19.68
C THR A 506 24.70 5.56 -19.39
N LEU A 507 25.74 4.80 -19.08
CA LEU A 507 25.67 3.43 -18.57
C LEU A 507 25.97 3.43 -17.06
N SER A 508 25.12 2.78 -16.29
CA SER A 508 25.33 2.69 -14.84
C SER A 508 24.84 1.37 -14.24
N GLY A 509 25.35 1.06 -13.05
CA GLY A 509 24.83 -0.04 -12.24
C GLY A 509 23.55 0.31 -11.53
N ASP A 510 23.39 1.59 -11.20
CA ASP A 510 22.36 2.06 -10.28
C ASP A 510 21.69 3.33 -10.80
N MET A 511 20.37 3.40 -10.65
CA MET A 511 19.57 4.60 -10.96
C MET A 511 18.97 5.18 -9.67
N PRO A 512 18.85 6.50 -9.51
CA PRO A 512 18.31 7.12 -8.28
C PRO A 512 16.85 6.75 -7.99
N THR A 513 16.15 6.16 -8.95
CA THR A 513 14.74 5.77 -8.85
C THR A 513 14.52 4.30 -8.49
N GLN A 514 15.57 3.57 -8.10
CA GLN A 514 15.45 2.14 -7.76
C GLN A 514 14.77 1.88 -6.39
N GLY A 515 14.56 2.90 -5.58
CA GLY A 515 13.83 2.79 -4.31
C GLY A 515 14.58 2.11 -3.16
N GLY A 516 15.83 1.70 -3.37
CA GLY A 516 16.64 0.97 -2.41
C GLY A 516 17.47 -0.11 -3.09
N GLY A 517 18.09 -0.98 -2.30
CA GLY A 517 18.89 -2.10 -2.83
C GLY A 517 20.26 -1.69 -3.38
N TYR A 518 20.77 -0.52 -2.99
CA TYR A 518 22.10 -0.07 -3.36
C TYR A 518 23.17 -0.79 -2.56
N ASN A 519 24.28 -1.12 -3.20
CA ASN A 519 25.44 -1.69 -2.51
C ASN A 519 25.94 -0.74 -1.43
N GLN A 520 26.11 -1.26 -0.23
CA GLN A 520 26.71 -0.52 0.89
C GLN A 520 28.03 -1.17 1.25
N ASN A 521 29.09 -0.40 1.16
CA ASN A 521 30.45 -0.88 1.39
C ASN A 521 31.10 -0.12 2.54
N ALA A 522 32.01 -0.81 3.24
CA ALA A 522 32.85 -0.20 4.26
C ALA A 522 34.01 0.57 3.60
N TRP A 523 34.24 1.79 4.09
CA TRP A 523 35.29 2.70 3.66
C TRP A 523 36.07 3.22 4.86
N TRP A 524 37.35 3.51 4.70
CA TRP A 524 38.24 3.98 5.75
C TRP A 524 38.91 5.31 5.38
N LYS A 525 39.20 6.12 6.39
CA LYS A 525 39.95 7.37 6.22
C LYS A 525 41.46 7.16 6.19
N SER A 526 41.97 6.01 6.59
CA SER A 526 43.38 5.68 6.67
C SER A 526 43.70 4.33 5.99
N PRO A 527 44.95 4.07 5.60
CA PRO A 527 45.36 2.79 5.06
C PRO A 527 45.20 1.63 6.06
N ALA A 528 45.24 1.92 7.35
CA ALA A 528 44.97 0.95 8.38
C ALA A 528 43.49 0.67 8.46
N ILE A 529 43.10 -0.58 8.32
CA ILE A 529 41.72 -1.06 8.53
C ILE A 529 41.45 -0.93 10.03
N ASP A 530 40.70 0.10 10.41
CA ASP A 530 40.36 0.42 11.80
C ASP A 530 38.87 0.65 11.91
N ALA A 531 38.24 -0.05 12.82
CA ALA A 531 36.82 0.07 13.05
C ALA A 531 36.38 1.48 13.46
N LYS A 532 37.22 2.26 14.14
CA LYS A 532 36.89 3.65 14.53
C LYS A 532 36.78 4.57 13.32
N SER A 533 37.54 4.30 12.28
CA SER A 533 37.58 5.09 11.05
C SER A 533 36.70 4.51 9.94
N THR A 534 36.15 3.30 10.14
CA THR A 534 35.29 2.65 9.14
C THR A 534 33.96 3.37 9.05
N MET A 535 33.48 3.59 7.83
CA MET A 535 32.15 4.11 7.54
C MET A 535 31.48 3.26 6.48
N VAL A 536 30.20 3.04 6.63
CA VAL A 536 29.38 2.37 5.62
C VAL A 536 28.78 3.46 4.74
N LEU A 537 29.16 3.45 3.45
CA LEU A 537 28.67 4.41 2.46
C LEU A 537 27.93 3.66 1.36
N THR A 538 26.87 4.26 0.82
CA THR A 538 26.18 3.75 -0.37
C THR A 538 27.08 3.93 -1.59
N ASN A 539 27.33 2.85 -2.31
CA ASN A 539 28.21 2.85 -3.48
C ASN A 539 27.38 2.85 -4.75
N LEU A 540 27.54 3.86 -5.60
CA LEU A 540 26.94 3.93 -6.94
C LEU A 540 28.02 3.67 -8.00
N TYR A 541 27.72 2.75 -8.91
CA TYR A 541 28.57 2.37 -10.02
C TYR A 541 28.15 3.17 -11.26
N VAL A 542 28.95 4.14 -11.67
CA VAL A 542 28.61 5.12 -12.71
C VAL A 542 29.69 5.23 -13.78
N ASP A 543 29.32 5.79 -14.95
CA ASP A 543 30.28 6.25 -15.96
C ASP A 543 30.49 7.79 -15.87
N ASP A 544 31.29 8.32 -16.78
CA ASP A 544 31.63 9.75 -16.86
C ASP A 544 30.46 10.63 -17.34
N HIS A 545 29.47 10.06 -18.00
CA HIS A 545 28.25 10.74 -18.47
C HIS A 545 27.09 10.73 -17.44
N TYR A 546 27.19 10.01 -16.32
CA TYR A 546 26.09 9.87 -15.34
C TYR A 546 25.60 11.20 -14.76
N ILE A 547 26.53 12.01 -14.24
CA ILE A 547 26.22 13.30 -13.64
C ILE A 547 25.59 14.27 -14.64
N PRO A 548 26.17 14.50 -15.85
CA PRO A 548 25.56 15.39 -16.82
C PRO A 548 24.26 14.85 -17.42
N THR A 549 24.17 13.54 -17.72
CA THR A 549 22.93 12.95 -18.27
C THR A 549 21.77 13.11 -17.30
N LEU A 550 21.98 12.97 -15.99
CA LEU A 550 20.94 13.15 -14.97
C LEU A 550 20.80 14.60 -14.50
N GLY A 551 21.55 15.55 -15.04
CA GLY A 551 21.46 16.97 -14.68
C GLY A 551 21.88 17.27 -13.24
N MET A 552 22.67 16.40 -12.61
CA MET A 552 23.19 16.60 -11.26
C MET A 552 24.21 17.74 -11.23
N GLN A 553 24.35 18.40 -10.08
CA GLN A 553 25.23 19.55 -9.93
C GLN A 553 26.44 19.23 -9.06
N MET A 554 27.63 19.54 -9.58
CA MET A 554 28.85 19.50 -8.77
C MET A 554 28.87 20.64 -7.76
N ALA A 555 29.18 20.31 -6.48
CA ALA A 555 29.39 21.29 -5.42
C ALA A 555 30.86 21.76 -5.35
N LYS A 556 31.81 20.82 -5.53
CA LYS A 556 33.26 21.10 -5.54
C LYS A 556 33.96 20.13 -6.51
N GLY A 557 35.15 20.54 -6.99
CA GLY A 557 35.95 19.68 -7.86
C GLY A 557 35.38 19.50 -9.26
N ARG A 558 35.53 18.31 -9.84
CA ARG A 558 35.13 17.97 -11.21
C ARG A 558 34.47 16.60 -11.28
N ASN A 559 33.79 16.35 -12.39
CA ASN A 559 33.27 15.03 -12.77
C ASN A 559 34.41 14.10 -13.23
N PHE A 560 34.13 12.81 -13.34
CA PHE A 560 34.95 11.85 -14.07
C PHE A 560 35.13 12.30 -15.53
N SER A 561 36.33 12.06 -16.08
CA SER A 561 36.62 12.35 -17.48
C SER A 561 37.53 11.29 -18.08
N PRO A 562 37.28 10.88 -19.33
CA PRO A 562 38.16 9.98 -20.06
C PRO A 562 39.56 10.56 -20.33
N ASP A 563 39.71 11.89 -20.24
CA ASP A 563 41.01 12.57 -20.39
C ASP A 563 41.96 12.29 -19.22
N TYR A 564 41.44 11.80 -18.09
CA TYR A 564 42.23 11.46 -16.91
C TYR A 564 42.16 9.95 -16.62
N PRO A 565 43.10 9.15 -17.10
CA PRO A 565 43.14 7.68 -16.88
C PRO A 565 43.15 7.31 -15.37
N THR A 566 43.62 8.21 -14.51
CA THR A 566 43.67 8.05 -13.07
C THR A 566 42.29 8.09 -12.40
N ASP A 567 41.25 8.54 -13.11
CA ASP A 567 39.89 8.63 -12.58
C ASP A 567 39.24 7.25 -12.32
N SER A 568 39.77 6.18 -12.92
CA SER A 568 39.41 4.81 -12.58
C SER A 568 39.72 4.42 -11.13
N GLY A 569 40.61 5.15 -10.48
CA GLY A 569 40.93 5.03 -9.04
C GLY A 569 40.37 6.18 -8.20
N GLY A 570 39.67 7.14 -8.81
CA GLY A 570 39.07 8.28 -8.11
C GLY A 570 37.64 8.02 -7.66
N ILE A 571 37.14 8.86 -6.74
CA ILE A 571 35.75 8.83 -6.26
C ILE A 571 35.12 10.23 -6.23
N ILE A 572 33.79 10.25 -6.38
CA ILE A 572 32.97 11.45 -6.15
C ILE A 572 32.06 11.18 -4.96
N LEU A 573 32.00 12.11 -4.01
CA LEU A 573 31.16 12.04 -2.82
C LEU A 573 29.95 12.96 -2.97
N ASN A 574 28.86 12.69 -2.25
CA ASN A 574 27.81 13.70 -2.05
C ASN A 574 28.12 14.57 -0.81
N GLU A 575 27.39 15.68 -0.65
CA GLU A 575 27.57 16.61 0.49
C GLU A 575 27.32 15.91 1.84
N SER A 576 26.36 15.00 1.91
CA SER A 576 26.06 14.19 3.10
C SER A 576 27.24 13.29 3.50
N ALA A 577 27.95 12.69 2.54
CA ALA A 577 29.15 11.90 2.82
C ALA A 577 30.28 12.79 3.35
N VAL A 578 30.51 13.97 2.76
CA VAL A 578 31.49 14.91 3.23
C VAL A 578 31.21 15.41 4.67
N ALA A 579 29.90 15.65 4.95
CA ALA A 579 29.45 16.03 6.31
C ALA A 579 29.70 14.91 7.33
N LEU A 580 29.38 13.67 6.99
CA LEU A 580 29.65 12.49 7.83
C LEU A 580 31.14 12.31 8.09
N LEU A 581 31.96 12.55 7.05
CA LEU A 581 33.41 12.47 7.12
C LEU A 581 34.05 13.63 7.95
N GLY A 582 33.34 14.75 8.15
CA GLY A 582 33.82 15.92 8.86
C GLY A 582 34.93 16.65 8.12
N TRP A 583 35.04 16.51 6.79
CA TRP A 583 36.13 17.12 6.01
C TRP A 583 35.80 18.56 5.60
N LYS A 584 36.80 19.47 5.82
CA LYS A 584 36.69 20.86 5.36
C LYS A 584 37.08 21.02 3.88
N ASP A 585 38.14 20.32 3.47
CA ASP A 585 38.64 20.30 2.09
C ASP A 585 38.69 18.85 1.54
N PRO A 586 37.56 18.31 1.08
CA PRO A 586 37.49 16.92 0.68
C PRO A 586 38.35 16.56 -0.54
N LEU A 587 38.73 17.55 -1.40
CA LEU A 587 39.49 17.26 -2.62
C LEU A 587 40.96 16.91 -2.34
N ARG A 588 41.44 17.13 -1.09
CA ARG A 588 42.78 16.72 -0.67
C ARG A 588 42.83 15.40 0.05
N GLU A 589 41.65 14.79 0.27
CA GLU A 589 41.48 13.62 1.09
C GLU A 589 41.35 12.34 0.22
N LYS A 590 41.52 11.19 0.86
CA LYS A 590 41.38 9.88 0.25
C LYS A 590 40.54 8.99 1.14
N LEU A 591 39.73 8.14 0.51
CA LEU A 591 39.12 6.99 1.18
C LEU A 591 39.86 5.71 0.79
N TYR A 592 39.77 4.73 1.64
CA TYR A 592 40.40 3.43 1.42
C TYR A 592 39.36 2.35 1.43
N GLN A 593 39.54 1.35 0.57
CA GLN A 593 38.76 0.13 0.52
C GLN A 593 39.71 -1.04 0.23
N PRO A 594 39.47 -2.26 0.74
CA PRO A 594 40.29 -3.40 0.40
C PRO A 594 40.12 -3.78 -1.07
N ASP A 595 41.21 -4.12 -1.73
CA ASP A 595 41.20 -4.78 -3.05
C ASP A 595 40.84 -6.29 -2.89
N ASP A 596 40.78 -7.03 -4.00
CA ASP A 596 40.51 -8.46 -4.01
C ASP A 596 41.49 -9.29 -3.17
N SER A 597 42.66 -8.73 -2.91
CA SER A 597 43.71 -9.34 -2.07
C SER A 597 43.70 -8.85 -0.62
N MET A 598 42.63 -8.18 -0.20
CA MET A 598 42.47 -7.55 1.13
C MET A 598 43.51 -6.48 1.46
N ARG A 599 44.17 -5.88 0.45
CA ARG A 599 45.10 -4.76 0.65
C ARG A 599 44.36 -3.42 0.55
N PRO A 600 44.71 -2.43 1.38
CA PRO A 600 44.08 -1.12 1.36
C PRO A 600 44.43 -0.37 0.06
N LYS A 601 43.43 -0.22 -0.83
CA LYS A 601 43.52 0.60 -2.04
C LYS A 601 43.02 2.00 -1.73
N ALA A 602 43.83 3.02 -2.11
CA ALA A 602 43.51 4.41 -1.92
C ALA A 602 42.67 4.96 -3.09
N TYR A 603 41.60 5.67 -2.78
CA TYR A 603 40.73 6.34 -3.72
C TYR A 603 40.70 7.83 -3.43
N PRO A 604 41.41 8.69 -4.20
CA PRO A 604 41.37 10.14 -4.06
C PRO A 604 40.00 10.70 -4.40
N VAL A 605 39.55 11.69 -3.62
CA VAL A 605 38.31 12.41 -3.91
C VAL A 605 38.57 13.44 -5.01
N ILE A 606 37.95 13.27 -6.17
CA ILE A 606 38.10 14.15 -7.32
C ILE A 606 37.00 15.22 -7.41
N GLY A 607 35.87 14.97 -6.78
CA GLY A 607 34.71 15.85 -6.82
C GLY A 607 33.73 15.61 -5.67
N VAL A 608 32.87 16.59 -5.49
CA VAL A 608 31.71 16.52 -4.59
C VAL A 608 30.49 16.94 -5.38
N VAL A 609 29.49 16.06 -5.47
CA VAL A 609 28.17 16.34 -6.05
C VAL A 609 27.23 16.85 -4.96
N ARG A 610 26.31 17.76 -5.31
CA ARG A 610 25.26 18.18 -4.36
C ARG A 610 24.41 16.99 -3.95
N ASP A 611 23.79 17.07 -2.78
CA ASP A 611 22.89 16.04 -2.29
C ASP A 611 21.71 15.82 -3.26
N PHE A 612 21.40 14.58 -3.50
CA PHE A 612 20.30 14.14 -4.33
C PHE A 612 19.57 12.96 -3.66
N ASN A 613 18.26 12.87 -3.87
CA ASN A 613 17.47 11.78 -3.33
C ASN A 613 17.60 10.53 -4.22
N PHE A 614 18.18 9.49 -3.67
CA PHE A 614 18.30 8.18 -4.33
C PHE A 614 17.47 7.09 -3.63
N SER A 615 16.82 7.41 -2.52
CA SER A 615 15.85 6.54 -1.83
C SER A 615 14.51 7.24 -1.65
N SER A 616 13.58 6.61 -0.94
CA SER A 616 12.27 7.18 -0.67
C SER A 616 12.34 8.50 0.11
N MET A 617 11.35 9.37 -0.06
CA MET A 617 11.16 10.60 0.72
C MET A 617 10.83 10.34 2.20
N HIS A 618 10.64 9.07 2.57
CA HIS A 618 10.58 8.65 3.96
C HIS A 618 11.94 8.73 4.65
N ASP A 619 13.03 8.61 3.88
CA ASP A 619 14.40 8.57 4.38
C ASP A 619 15.11 9.92 4.20
N LYS A 620 16.11 10.16 5.05
CA LYS A 620 17.07 11.26 4.84
C LYS A 620 18.04 10.86 3.73
N ILE A 621 18.53 11.85 2.99
CA ILE A 621 19.60 11.64 2.03
C ILE A 621 20.83 11.08 2.75
N GLY A 622 21.18 9.84 2.43
CA GLY A 622 22.34 9.15 3.00
C GLY A 622 23.66 9.54 2.34
N PRO A 623 24.80 9.11 2.94
CA PRO A 623 26.13 9.31 2.36
C PRO A 623 26.35 8.40 1.15
N VAL A 624 26.82 8.99 0.04
CA VAL A 624 27.05 8.30 -1.24
C VAL A 624 28.52 8.48 -1.67
N VAL A 625 29.06 7.38 -2.20
CA VAL A 625 30.29 7.33 -2.98
C VAL A 625 29.95 6.89 -4.41
N MET A 626 30.35 7.66 -5.40
CA MET A 626 30.31 7.26 -6.81
C MET A 626 31.67 6.74 -7.23
N THR A 627 31.71 5.58 -7.86
CA THR A 627 32.92 4.95 -8.40
C THR A 627 32.78 4.77 -9.91
N LEU A 628 33.83 5.14 -10.64
CA LEU A 628 33.86 4.94 -12.09
C LEU A 628 34.04 3.45 -12.43
N THR A 629 33.02 2.84 -13.02
CA THR A 629 33.05 1.42 -13.37
C THR A 629 32.43 1.14 -14.73
N ASP A 630 32.77 -0.01 -15.29
CA ASP A 630 32.15 -0.53 -16.52
C ASP A 630 30.88 -1.33 -16.18
N ASN A 631 29.96 -0.73 -15.45
CA ASN A 631 28.69 -1.36 -15.18
C ASN A 631 27.69 -1.05 -16.30
N ARG A 632 27.11 -2.07 -16.89
CA ARG A 632 26.28 -1.99 -18.10
C ARG A 632 24.83 -2.36 -17.86
N ARG A 633 24.40 -2.28 -16.63
CA ARG A 633 23.08 -2.75 -16.22
C ARG A 633 21.97 -1.88 -16.78
N ASN A 634 22.06 -0.58 -16.54
CA ASN A 634 21.07 0.40 -16.97
C ASN A 634 21.69 1.33 -18.01
N LEU A 635 20.94 1.58 -19.07
CA LEU A 635 21.27 2.60 -20.08
C LEU A 635 20.24 3.72 -19.97
N ALA A 636 20.62 4.85 -19.37
CA ALA A 636 19.77 6.02 -19.31
C ALA A 636 20.06 6.97 -20.49
N ILE A 637 19.01 7.47 -21.12
CA ILE A 637 19.06 8.30 -22.32
C ILE A 637 18.24 9.55 -22.06
N ARG A 638 18.90 10.71 -22.04
CA ARG A 638 18.24 12.00 -21.92
C ARG A 638 17.73 12.43 -23.29
N LEU A 639 16.43 12.68 -23.39
CA LEU A 639 15.80 13.18 -24.60
C LEU A 639 15.71 14.71 -24.55
N ARG A 640 15.77 15.34 -25.73
CA ARG A 640 15.50 16.78 -25.89
C ARG A 640 13.99 17.03 -25.96
N PRO A 641 13.51 18.19 -25.49
CA PRO A 641 12.10 18.56 -25.69
C PRO A 641 11.74 18.52 -27.20
N GLY A 642 10.62 17.86 -27.52
CA GLY A 642 10.15 17.72 -28.90
C GLY A 642 9.29 16.48 -29.09
N ASP A 643 9.32 15.89 -30.29
CA ASP A 643 8.60 14.66 -30.61
C ASP A 643 9.32 13.43 -30.01
N ILE A 644 8.97 13.15 -28.74
CA ILE A 644 9.53 12.04 -27.96
C ILE A 644 9.24 10.70 -28.66
N HIS A 645 8.03 10.52 -29.21
CA HIS A 645 7.62 9.27 -29.82
C HIS A 645 8.46 8.93 -31.05
N SER A 646 8.71 9.92 -31.92
CA SER A 646 9.62 9.74 -33.06
C SER A 646 11.06 9.43 -32.62
N CYS A 647 11.53 10.05 -31.54
CA CYS A 647 12.87 9.79 -31.03
C CYS A 647 13.00 8.36 -30.47
N VAL A 648 12.02 7.91 -29.66
CA VAL A 648 11.97 6.54 -29.12
C VAL A 648 11.95 5.51 -30.26
N ASN A 649 11.16 5.72 -31.30
CA ASN A 649 11.11 4.81 -32.47
C ASN A 649 12.47 4.70 -33.18
N LYS A 650 13.23 5.79 -33.25
CA LYS A 650 14.60 5.77 -33.86
C LYS A 650 15.57 5.02 -32.95
N ILE A 651 15.47 5.19 -31.62
CA ILE A 651 16.29 4.45 -30.65
C ILE A 651 15.95 2.96 -30.73
N GLU A 652 14.68 2.60 -30.80
CA GLU A 652 14.20 1.22 -30.92
C GLU A 652 14.70 0.57 -32.21
N ALA A 653 14.62 1.27 -33.36
CA ALA A 653 15.11 0.76 -34.63
C ALA A 653 16.63 0.47 -34.58
N LYS A 654 17.40 1.38 -33.96
CA LYS A 654 18.83 1.20 -33.75
C LYS A 654 19.13 0.07 -32.76
N TRP A 655 18.31 -0.08 -31.69
CA TRP A 655 18.42 -1.17 -30.74
C TRP A 655 18.18 -2.53 -31.41
N LYS A 656 17.10 -2.67 -32.16
CA LYS A 656 16.80 -3.92 -32.90
C LYS A 656 17.91 -4.35 -33.85
N ALA A 657 18.56 -3.38 -34.50
CA ALA A 657 19.69 -3.66 -35.37
C ALA A 657 20.96 -4.08 -34.60
N PHE A 658 21.08 -3.65 -33.35
CA PHE A 658 22.27 -3.85 -32.52
C PHE A 658 22.16 -5.09 -31.63
N ALA A 659 21.02 -5.28 -30.97
CA ALA A 659 20.88 -6.15 -29.80
C ALA A 659 20.49 -7.61 -30.11
N ASN A 660 20.62 -8.04 -31.37
CA ASN A 660 20.46 -9.45 -31.82
C ASN A 660 19.21 -10.15 -31.22
N GLY A 661 18.05 -9.50 -31.34
CA GLY A 661 16.76 -10.05 -30.87
C GLY A 661 16.42 -9.78 -29.40
N VAL A 662 17.26 -9.08 -28.65
CA VAL A 662 16.93 -8.62 -27.30
C VAL A 662 15.80 -7.58 -27.39
N PRO A 663 14.68 -7.74 -26.66
CA PRO A 663 13.58 -6.79 -26.66
C PRO A 663 14.03 -5.38 -26.27
N PHE A 664 13.38 -4.38 -26.84
CA PHE A 664 13.53 -2.99 -26.43
C PHE A 664 12.55 -2.72 -25.29
N ASP A 665 12.97 -3.06 -24.07
CA ASP A 665 12.19 -2.81 -22.85
C ASP A 665 12.74 -1.56 -22.15
N TYR A 666 11.87 -0.58 -21.99
CA TYR A 666 12.25 0.70 -21.41
C TYR A 666 11.17 1.26 -20.50
N THR A 667 11.59 2.08 -19.56
CA THR A 667 10.71 2.91 -18.72
C THR A 667 11.15 4.37 -18.80
N PHE A 668 10.27 5.29 -18.42
CA PHE A 668 10.69 6.65 -18.13
C PHE A 668 11.05 6.80 -16.65
N MET A 669 12.07 7.59 -16.37
CA MET A 669 12.58 7.79 -15.01
C MET A 669 11.55 8.42 -14.06
N ASP A 670 10.66 9.26 -14.58
CA ASP A 670 9.54 9.82 -13.82
C ASP A 670 8.47 8.76 -13.49
N ASP A 671 8.22 7.81 -14.40
CA ASP A 671 7.35 6.66 -14.13
C ASP A 671 7.95 5.77 -13.02
N ASP A 672 9.25 5.49 -13.08
CA ASP A 672 9.93 4.70 -12.06
C ASP A 672 9.93 5.42 -10.70
N PHE A 673 10.14 6.75 -10.70
CA PHE A 673 9.97 7.56 -9.49
C PHE A 673 8.54 7.48 -8.93
N ASN A 674 7.53 7.54 -9.78
CA ASN A 674 6.13 7.43 -9.36
C ASN A 674 5.79 6.05 -8.79
N LYS A 675 6.42 4.98 -9.30
CA LYS A 675 6.26 3.61 -8.74
C LYS A 675 6.68 3.52 -7.27
N LEU A 676 7.67 4.31 -6.83
CA LEU A 676 8.11 4.35 -5.43
C LEU A 676 7.01 4.79 -4.46
N TYR A 677 6.04 5.59 -4.96
CA TYR A 677 4.95 6.16 -4.17
C TYR A 677 3.58 5.61 -4.59
N HIS A 678 3.59 4.48 -5.31
CA HIS A 678 2.36 3.89 -5.83
C HIS A 678 1.41 3.44 -4.71
N ALA A 679 1.96 2.93 -3.60
CA ALA A 679 1.17 2.53 -2.43
C ALA A 679 0.46 3.72 -1.78
N GLU A 680 1.15 4.86 -1.64
CA GLU A 680 0.58 6.10 -1.11
C GLU A 680 -0.46 6.69 -2.07
N ALA A 681 -0.19 6.66 -3.38
CA ALA A 681 -1.13 7.12 -4.39
C ALA A 681 -2.42 6.28 -4.40
N GLN A 682 -2.32 4.96 -4.34
CA GLN A 682 -3.46 4.04 -4.21
C GLN A 682 -4.23 4.31 -2.92
N THR A 683 -3.52 4.46 -1.79
CA THR A 683 -4.13 4.83 -0.52
C THR A 683 -4.92 6.14 -0.64
N GLY A 684 -4.35 7.16 -1.26
CA GLY A 684 -5.02 8.43 -1.53
C GLY A 684 -6.30 8.27 -2.37
N GLN A 685 -6.26 7.46 -3.44
CA GLN A 685 -7.42 7.18 -4.29
C GLN A 685 -8.53 6.44 -3.51
N LEU A 686 -8.17 5.49 -2.67
CA LEU A 686 -9.12 4.78 -1.80
C LEU A 686 -9.76 5.75 -0.79
N PHE A 687 -8.99 6.67 -0.20
CA PHE A 687 -9.54 7.71 0.68
C PHE A 687 -10.57 8.60 -0.02
N ILE A 688 -10.28 9.02 -1.27
CA ILE A 688 -11.23 9.79 -2.09
C ILE A 688 -12.52 8.99 -2.31
N ALA A 689 -12.41 7.72 -2.72
CA ALA A 689 -13.56 6.86 -2.94
C ALA A 689 -14.43 6.71 -1.66
N PHE A 690 -13.78 6.47 -0.52
CA PHE A 690 -14.48 6.33 0.77
C PHE A 690 -15.11 7.64 1.24
N ALA A 691 -14.45 8.77 1.05
CA ALA A 691 -15.01 10.09 1.33
C ALA A 691 -16.26 10.36 0.49
N VAL A 692 -16.22 10.05 -0.80
CA VAL A 692 -17.38 10.16 -1.71
C VAL A 692 -18.55 9.30 -1.23
N PHE A 693 -18.32 8.03 -0.87
CA PHE A 693 -19.39 7.16 -0.36
C PHE A 693 -19.92 7.62 0.99
N ALA A 694 -19.06 8.07 1.92
CA ALA A 694 -19.50 8.62 3.20
C ALA A 694 -20.38 9.85 3.00
N ILE A 695 -20.01 10.76 2.09
CA ILE A 695 -20.79 11.94 1.74
C ILE A 695 -22.13 11.53 1.09
N LEU A 696 -22.12 10.59 0.15
CA LEU A 696 -23.35 10.10 -0.50
C LEU A 696 -24.34 9.52 0.52
N ILE A 697 -23.87 8.70 1.47
CA ILE A 697 -24.71 8.14 2.55
C ILE A 697 -25.23 9.29 3.44
N ALA A 698 -24.38 10.27 3.75
CA ALA A 698 -24.74 11.46 4.51
C ALA A 698 -25.85 12.26 3.82
N CYS A 699 -25.71 12.48 2.52
CA CYS A 699 -26.71 13.18 1.71
C CYS A 699 -28.05 12.43 1.64
N LEU A 700 -28.03 11.10 1.47
CA LEU A 700 -29.24 10.27 1.51
C LEU A 700 -29.97 10.39 2.85
N GLY A 701 -29.23 10.42 3.97
CA GLY A 701 -29.77 10.64 5.30
C GLY A 701 -30.41 12.02 5.47
N LEU A 702 -29.69 13.05 5.07
CA LEU A 702 -30.15 14.43 5.13
C LEU A 702 -31.39 14.63 4.23
N PHE A 703 -31.36 14.10 3.00
CA PHE A 703 -32.49 14.17 2.07
C PHE A 703 -33.75 13.58 2.68
N GLY A 704 -33.68 12.39 3.31
CA GLY A 704 -34.79 11.76 3.97
C GLY A 704 -35.32 12.56 5.17
N LEU A 705 -34.42 13.13 5.98
CA LEU A 705 -34.79 13.97 7.13
C LEU A 705 -35.45 15.28 6.70
N VAL A 706 -34.94 15.95 5.66
CA VAL A 706 -35.53 17.16 5.11
C VAL A 706 -36.88 16.91 4.50
N THR A 707 -37.06 15.79 3.77
CA THR A 707 -38.34 15.36 3.23
C THR A 707 -39.37 15.25 4.35
N TYR A 708 -39.03 14.57 5.42
CA TYR A 708 -39.90 14.42 6.58
C TYR A 708 -40.20 15.77 7.29
N ALA A 709 -39.18 16.62 7.51
CA ALA A 709 -39.34 17.92 8.14
C ALA A 709 -40.25 18.85 7.32
N THR A 710 -40.17 18.79 6.00
CA THR A 710 -41.01 19.53 5.09
C THR A 710 -42.47 19.02 5.07
N GLU A 711 -42.69 17.71 5.11
CA GLU A 711 -44.02 17.10 5.24
C GLU A 711 -44.72 17.53 6.52
N GLN A 712 -44.01 17.52 7.65
CA GLN A 712 -44.55 17.96 8.96
C GLN A 712 -44.92 19.47 9.00
N ARG A 713 -44.19 20.31 8.28
CA ARG A 713 -44.40 21.77 8.24
C ARG A 713 -45.18 22.21 7.02
N THR A 714 -45.86 21.32 6.27
CA THR A 714 -46.57 21.61 5.05
C THR A 714 -47.66 22.66 5.26
N LYS A 715 -48.46 22.56 6.36
CA LYS A 715 -49.47 23.58 6.71
C LYS A 715 -48.84 24.94 7.05
N GLU A 716 -47.76 24.97 7.82
CA GLU A 716 -47.01 26.18 8.17
C GLU A 716 -46.42 26.84 6.91
N ILE A 717 -45.85 26.07 6.01
CA ILE A 717 -45.31 26.52 4.71
C ILE A 717 -46.44 27.08 3.85
N GLY A 718 -47.60 26.39 3.79
CA GLY A 718 -48.77 26.82 3.06
C GLY A 718 -49.30 28.18 3.57
N ILE A 719 -49.47 28.34 4.88
CA ILE A 719 -49.92 29.60 5.53
C ILE A 719 -48.93 30.74 5.20
N ARG A 720 -47.64 30.54 5.36
CA ARG A 720 -46.64 31.55 5.08
C ARG A 720 -46.62 31.96 3.60
N LYS A 721 -46.85 31.00 2.69
CA LYS A 721 -46.94 31.25 1.24
C LYS A 721 -48.15 32.09 0.89
N VAL A 722 -49.32 31.82 1.49
CA VAL A 722 -50.54 32.64 1.35
C VAL A 722 -50.33 34.06 1.89
N LEU A 723 -49.55 34.20 2.96
CA LEU A 723 -49.15 35.50 3.53
C LEU A 723 -47.99 36.18 2.76
N GLY A 724 -47.61 35.70 1.57
CA GLY A 724 -46.65 36.36 0.67
C GLY A 724 -45.17 36.07 0.92
N ALA A 725 -44.85 35.06 1.71
CA ALA A 725 -43.44 34.67 1.96
C ALA A 725 -42.77 34.15 0.67
N ARG A 726 -41.64 34.73 0.29
CA ARG A 726 -40.82 34.27 -0.84
C ARG A 726 -40.25 32.89 -0.58
N VAL A 727 -40.13 32.07 -1.63
CA VAL A 727 -39.55 30.70 -1.57
C VAL A 727 -38.15 30.71 -0.94
N THR A 728 -37.32 31.69 -1.26
CA THR A 728 -35.98 31.85 -0.68
C THR A 728 -35.98 31.99 0.85
N ARG A 729 -36.96 32.69 1.43
CA ARG A 729 -37.08 32.88 2.88
C ARG A 729 -37.49 31.58 3.60
N ILE A 730 -38.35 30.77 2.95
CA ILE A 730 -38.77 29.47 3.45
C ILE A 730 -37.57 28.48 3.42
N VAL A 731 -36.84 28.46 2.31
CA VAL A 731 -35.62 27.65 2.15
C VAL A 731 -34.58 28.02 3.21
N ALA A 732 -34.29 29.33 3.38
CA ALA A 732 -33.30 29.80 4.36
C ALA A 732 -33.67 29.41 5.80
N LEU A 733 -34.96 29.47 6.15
CA LEU A 733 -35.42 29.09 7.51
C LEU A 733 -35.21 27.60 7.77
N LEU A 734 -35.58 26.73 6.83
CA LEU A 734 -35.45 25.28 6.98
C LEU A 734 -33.99 24.85 6.94
N SER A 735 -33.14 25.51 6.14
CA SER A 735 -31.71 25.17 6.00
C SER A 735 -30.87 25.63 7.19
N ARG A 736 -31.30 26.67 7.92
CA ARG A 736 -30.53 27.26 9.04
C ARG A 736 -30.25 26.24 10.17
N ASP A 737 -31.25 25.42 10.50
CA ASP A 737 -31.11 24.44 11.58
C ASP A 737 -30.07 23.37 11.25
N PHE A 738 -30.07 22.88 10.01
CA PHE A 738 -29.11 21.87 9.54
C PHE A 738 -27.72 22.49 9.31
N ALA A 739 -27.61 23.71 8.78
CA ALA A 739 -26.35 24.40 8.60
C ALA A 739 -25.59 24.55 9.95
N ARG A 740 -26.31 24.83 11.04
CA ARG A 740 -25.73 24.89 12.39
C ARG A 740 -25.12 23.55 12.81
N LEU A 741 -25.80 22.43 12.49
CA LEU A 741 -25.28 21.09 12.83
C LEU A 741 -24.01 20.78 12.05
N VAL A 742 -23.93 21.16 10.76
CA VAL A 742 -22.71 21.01 9.96
C VAL A 742 -21.56 21.86 10.51
N LEU A 743 -21.84 23.09 10.95
CA LEU A 743 -20.83 23.96 11.56
C LEU A 743 -20.31 23.38 12.90
N ILE A 744 -21.19 22.84 13.74
CA ILE A 744 -20.78 22.15 14.98
C ILE A 744 -19.89 20.93 14.63
N ALA A 745 -20.30 20.16 13.63
CA ALA A 745 -19.51 19.02 13.15
C ALA A 745 -18.12 19.46 12.67
N ALA A 746 -18.02 20.57 11.94
CA ALA A 746 -16.76 21.13 11.46
C ALA A 746 -15.82 21.52 12.63
N VAL A 747 -16.33 22.22 13.63
CA VAL A 747 -15.56 22.62 14.81
C VAL A 747 -14.95 21.42 15.54
N ILE A 748 -15.69 20.31 15.61
CA ILE A 748 -15.21 19.06 16.24
C ILE A 748 -14.23 18.32 15.30
N ALA A 749 -14.50 18.32 13.99
CA ALA A 749 -13.69 17.61 12.99
C ALA A 749 -12.28 18.20 12.83
N PHE A 750 -12.15 19.53 12.92
CA PHE A 750 -10.88 20.22 12.64
C PHE A 750 -9.74 19.76 13.55
N PRO A 751 -9.84 19.79 14.89
CA PRO A 751 -8.74 19.37 15.75
C PRO A 751 -8.43 17.86 15.63
N VAL A 752 -9.45 17.02 15.45
CA VAL A 752 -9.29 15.56 15.33
C VAL A 752 -8.59 15.21 14.01
N ALA A 753 -9.03 15.81 12.90
CA ALA A 753 -8.42 15.60 11.60
C ALA A 753 -6.98 16.16 11.56
N TRP A 754 -6.73 17.32 12.14
CA TRP A 754 -5.39 17.88 12.26
C TRP A 754 -4.44 16.95 13.03
N TRP A 755 -4.87 16.43 14.18
CA TRP A 755 -4.08 15.50 14.97
C TRP A 755 -3.76 14.21 14.20
N ALA A 756 -4.78 13.61 13.58
CA ALA A 756 -4.61 12.36 12.83
C ALA A 756 -3.67 12.55 11.64
N MET A 757 -3.85 13.63 10.86
CA MET A 757 -3.03 13.90 9.67
C MET A 757 -1.62 14.37 10.04
N SER A 758 -1.45 15.11 11.14
CA SER A 758 -0.12 15.45 11.66
C SER A 758 0.67 14.20 12.03
N LYS A 759 0.02 13.22 12.66
CA LYS A 759 0.66 11.95 13.01
C LYS A 759 1.02 11.13 11.77
N TRP A 760 0.16 11.10 10.76
CA TRP A 760 0.45 10.43 9.49
C TRP A 760 1.64 11.09 8.76
N LEU A 761 1.68 12.42 8.68
CA LEU A 761 2.79 13.15 8.06
C LEU A 761 4.12 12.94 8.76
N GLN A 762 4.15 12.55 10.03
CA GLN A 762 5.39 12.23 10.76
C GLN A 762 6.12 11.00 10.21
N SER A 763 5.46 10.13 9.45
CA SER A 763 6.10 9.00 8.76
C SER A 763 7.00 9.44 7.59
N PHE A 764 6.89 10.70 7.13
CA PHE A 764 7.72 11.27 6.07
C PHE A 764 8.80 12.16 6.65
N THR A 765 10.05 11.95 6.25
CA THR A 765 11.15 12.90 6.55
C THR A 765 10.91 14.24 5.84
N TYR A 766 10.46 14.17 4.58
CA TYR A 766 10.13 15.32 3.76
C TYR A 766 8.60 15.45 3.65
N ARG A 767 8.03 16.39 4.39
CA ARG A 767 6.59 16.56 4.52
C ARG A 767 6.13 17.99 4.26
N THR A 768 4.88 18.12 3.78
CA THR A 768 4.21 19.41 3.67
C THR A 768 3.70 19.87 5.04
N GLU A 769 3.51 21.15 5.20
CA GLU A 769 2.80 21.72 6.35
C GLU A 769 1.30 21.70 6.10
N ILE A 770 0.52 21.38 7.15
CA ILE A 770 -0.94 21.41 7.05
C ILE A 770 -1.39 22.86 7.05
N ASN A 771 -1.77 23.34 5.89
CA ASN A 771 -2.25 24.71 5.70
C ASN A 771 -3.60 24.93 6.41
N TRP A 772 -3.74 26.04 7.12
CA TRP A 772 -4.96 26.39 7.85
C TRP A 772 -6.21 26.50 6.97
N TRP A 773 -6.08 26.89 5.70
CA TRP A 773 -7.20 27.05 4.75
C TRP A 773 -7.91 25.74 4.37
N ILE A 774 -7.26 24.59 4.58
CA ILE A 774 -7.83 23.25 4.31
C ILE A 774 -9.08 23.04 5.16
N PHE A 775 -9.05 23.48 6.42
CA PHE A 775 -10.16 23.30 7.37
C PHE A 775 -11.42 24.07 6.95
N PRO A 776 -11.37 25.39 6.73
CA PRO A 776 -12.55 26.12 6.27
C PRO A 776 -13.01 25.66 4.88
N LEU A 777 -12.10 25.26 3.98
CA LEU A 777 -12.48 24.71 2.68
C LEU A 777 -13.28 23.41 2.83
N ALA A 778 -12.80 22.45 3.63
CA ALA A 778 -13.51 21.19 3.87
C ALA A 778 -14.89 21.43 4.51
N GLY A 779 -14.97 22.36 5.46
CA GLY A 779 -16.23 22.78 6.06
C GLY A 779 -17.19 23.43 5.05
N ALA A 780 -16.68 24.30 4.18
CA ALA A 780 -17.45 24.96 3.11
C ALA A 780 -17.97 23.95 2.08
N VAL A 781 -17.14 22.99 1.65
CA VAL A 781 -17.53 21.91 0.73
C VAL A 781 -18.64 21.06 1.35
N ALA A 782 -18.49 20.62 2.60
CA ALA A 782 -19.52 19.84 3.29
C ALA A 782 -20.83 20.64 3.45
N LEU A 783 -20.73 21.94 3.77
CA LEU A 783 -21.89 22.83 3.88
C LEU A 783 -22.55 23.01 2.53
N LEU A 784 -21.81 23.23 1.45
CA LEU A 784 -22.33 23.38 0.10
C LEU A 784 -23.11 22.12 -0.32
N ILE A 785 -22.52 20.94 -0.14
CA ILE A 785 -23.16 19.66 -0.47
C ILE A 785 -24.46 19.48 0.34
N ALA A 786 -24.43 19.78 1.64
CA ALA A 786 -25.61 19.74 2.49
C ALA A 786 -26.70 20.73 2.00
N MET A 787 -26.31 21.95 1.66
CA MET A 787 -27.23 22.99 1.15
C MET A 787 -27.86 22.56 -0.18
N VAL A 788 -27.08 22.03 -1.14
CA VAL A 788 -27.59 21.54 -2.42
C VAL A 788 -28.61 20.43 -2.21
N THR A 789 -28.31 19.47 -1.34
CA THR A 789 -29.21 18.35 -1.00
C THR A 789 -30.51 18.86 -0.39
N MET A 790 -30.43 19.84 0.51
CA MET A 790 -31.61 20.43 1.16
C MET A 790 -32.45 21.31 0.22
N CYS A 791 -31.79 22.15 -0.57
CA CYS A 791 -32.46 23.08 -1.50
C CYS A 791 -33.35 22.33 -2.48
N PHE A 792 -32.88 21.20 -3.02
CA PHE A 792 -33.68 20.40 -3.94
C PHE A 792 -35.05 20.02 -3.38
N GLN A 793 -35.12 19.58 -2.13
CA GLN A 793 -36.35 19.12 -1.47
C GLN A 793 -37.20 20.31 -0.97
N THR A 794 -36.56 21.31 -0.39
CA THR A 794 -37.27 22.47 0.16
C THR A 794 -37.91 23.36 -0.96
N ILE A 795 -37.23 23.48 -2.10
CA ILE A 795 -37.79 24.17 -3.28
C ILE A 795 -38.99 23.40 -3.82
N ARG A 796 -38.92 22.08 -3.94
CA ARG A 796 -40.04 21.24 -4.38
C ARG A 796 -41.26 21.39 -3.46
N ALA A 797 -41.03 21.39 -2.14
CA ALA A 797 -42.09 21.59 -1.16
C ALA A 797 -42.66 23.05 -1.18
N ALA A 798 -41.82 24.05 -1.35
CA ALA A 798 -42.25 25.46 -1.42
C ALA A 798 -42.99 25.78 -2.75
N LEU A 799 -42.75 25.04 -3.82
CA LEU A 799 -43.47 25.16 -5.10
C LEU A 799 -44.83 24.45 -5.11
N ALA A 800 -45.07 23.54 -4.15
CA ALA A 800 -46.36 22.82 -4.05
C ALA A 800 -47.55 23.80 -3.91
N ASN A 801 -48.71 23.39 -4.45
CA ASN A 801 -49.94 24.24 -4.47
C ASN A 801 -50.46 24.41 -3.02
N PRO A 802 -50.57 25.69 -2.52
CA PRO A 802 -51.02 25.97 -1.15
C PRO A 802 -52.44 25.46 -0.87
N VAL A 803 -53.31 25.41 -1.91
CA VAL A 803 -54.72 24.95 -1.77
C VAL A 803 -54.75 23.46 -1.42
N SER A 804 -53.94 22.65 -2.06
CA SER A 804 -53.83 21.20 -1.74
C SER A 804 -53.20 20.95 -0.36
N SER A 805 -52.29 21.83 0.09
CA SER A 805 -51.64 21.78 1.40
C SER A 805 -52.55 22.10 2.59
N LEU A 806 -53.57 22.92 2.36
CA LEU A 806 -54.57 23.35 3.37
C LEU A 806 -55.80 22.43 3.41
N ARG A 807 -56.07 21.68 2.32
CA ARG A 807 -57.24 20.81 2.16
C ARG A 807 -57.04 19.36 2.58
N SER A 808 -55.82 18.96 2.91
CA SER A 808 -55.50 17.60 3.40
C SER A 808 -55.92 17.50 4.87
N GLU A 809 -57.09 16.95 5.15
CA GLU A 809 -57.48 16.36 6.46
C GLU A 809 -56.84 15.01 6.70
#